data_c33142b0e23a9d6647622156082d4d6c
#
_entry.id   c33142b0e23a9d6647622156082d4d6c
#
_cell.length_a   1.000
_cell.length_b   1.000
_cell.length_c   1.000
_cell.angle_alpha   90.00
_cell.angle_beta   90.00
_cell.angle_gamma   90.00
#
_symmetry.space_group_name_H-M   'P 1'
#
loop_
_entity.id
_entity.type
_entity.pdbx_description
1 polymer ?
#
loop_
_entity_poly.entity_id
_entity_poly.type
_entity_poly.pdbx_seq_one_letter_code
_entity_poly.pdbx_strand_id
1 'polypeptide(L)'
;MSATTERPRWNGREPGWTWPIDVARYDRAASLSPAEREHLGRLVARFAAGGRGWHKEARPALQRLLRPLHDTLDHLGAVATEKRKYTVRTTVVCLLVRAMHRHGRSFWAFSPEDWHGMLGGDYHAYVRQHGATANARQQLVAVAYLLCGFDGLHGLGRLAHHALAEKVFGADAVNAAVAEVLGDLHAWGYTRKGNAVGLRAALAEAMLAQRSPRLRDLAHETLARLHREADAKITRRGLVLLSYALARRGLIREPLGRDGQAGRKERIDHRVAAEGVPGEWRRWCERWFATSTLQPSSRISTVYSLFQAGRWLAREHPGVAGPADWTRETAAAYVAAVDRATVGRWSTPSGPHKARSGQPFSAKSKEGALKAVRTFFADCQEWGWIPVRFHPARALATPRPIRALIGPDPRVIADATWAKLVWAGLNLTDRDLSRLDQPGAAADGNFYPAAMVRALVVVWLFSGSRRDEILRLRVGCARWRAGDGGSAAAAESGRAVCLLDVPVNKTGAAFTKPVDGVVGEAVAAWEAVRPPQPLWLDPKTGERVQVLFSHRGRRVGPAYLNAVLIPLLCRKAGVPHEDARGRITSHRARATIASQLYNAKEPLTLSELQEWLGHRSPESTRHYTKISPTRLARSYRDAGYFARNLRAVEVLIDQDAVRSGRAADEPWKHYDLGHGHCTYDFFDQCPHRMACARCAFYVPKGSAKALLLEGKANLLRLRQEIPLNDD
;
A
#
# COMPACT_ATOMS: atom_id res chain seq x y z
N MET A 1 -6.44 -13.68 39.14
CA MET A 1 -5.17 -13.10 39.65
C MET A 1 -4.90 -11.84 38.83
N SER A 2 -5.14 -10.70 39.47
CA SER A 2 -5.04 -9.35 38.86
C SER A 2 -3.57 -8.95 38.79
N ALA A 3 -3.01 -8.85 37.58
CA ALA A 3 -1.68 -8.31 37.39
C ALA A 3 -1.79 -6.79 37.51
N THR A 4 -1.40 -6.29 38.69
CA THR A 4 -1.08 -4.88 38.91
C THR A 4 0.09 -4.53 38.01
N THR A 5 -0.18 -3.87 36.87
CA THR A 5 0.83 -3.22 36.05
C THR A 5 1.47 -2.11 36.91
N GLU A 6 2.64 -2.38 37.45
CA GLU A 6 3.46 -1.34 38.07
C GLU A 6 3.69 -0.22 37.05
N ARG A 7 3.23 0.97 37.37
CA ARG A 7 3.54 2.18 36.59
C ARG A 7 5.05 2.35 36.57
N PRO A 8 5.68 2.60 35.42
CA PRO A 8 7.12 2.84 35.39
C PRO A 8 7.43 4.02 36.31
N ARG A 9 8.10 3.72 37.43
CA ARG A 9 8.65 4.73 38.34
C ARG A 9 9.82 5.39 37.63
N TRP A 10 9.55 6.56 37.04
CA TRP A 10 10.60 7.35 36.44
C TRP A 10 11.52 7.93 37.51
N ASN A 11 12.73 7.39 37.62
CA ASN A 11 13.78 7.87 38.55
C ASN A 11 14.75 8.82 37.82
N GLY A 12 14.27 9.80 37.24
CA GLY A 12 14.61 11.16 36.89
C GLY A 12 16.02 11.60 36.58
N ARG A 13 17.05 10.81 36.42
CA ARG A 13 18.37 11.33 36.03
C ARG A 13 19.07 10.45 34.99
N GLU A 14 18.93 10.84 33.76
CA GLU A 14 19.84 10.42 32.67
C GLU A 14 20.60 11.64 32.13
N PRO A 15 21.83 11.45 31.57
CA PRO A 15 22.61 12.56 31.03
C PRO A 15 21.86 13.28 29.92
N GLY A 16 21.56 14.56 30.08
CA GLY A 16 21.04 15.44 29.06
C GLY A 16 19.56 15.82 29.12
N TRP A 17 18.74 15.21 30.00
CA TRP A 17 17.39 15.69 30.25
C TRP A 17 16.89 15.24 31.62
N THR A 18 16.29 16.15 32.37
CA THR A 18 15.71 15.88 33.68
C THR A 18 14.26 16.34 33.70
N TRP A 19 13.41 15.63 34.48
CA TRP A 19 12.04 16.07 34.69
C TRP A 19 12.03 17.47 35.33
N PRO A 20 11.28 18.42 34.80
CA PRO A 20 11.41 19.83 35.17
C PRO A 20 11.02 20.15 36.61
N ILE A 21 10.20 19.32 37.22
CA ILE A 21 9.75 19.47 38.61
C ILE A 21 10.15 18.23 39.39
N ASP A 22 11.08 18.39 40.32
CA ASP A 22 11.42 17.32 41.26
C ASP A 22 10.33 17.22 42.33
N VAL A 23 9.38 16.28 42.10
CA VAL A 23 8.25 16.06 43.02
C VAL A 23 8.64 15.41 44.33
N ALA A 24 9.85 14.84 44.44
CA ALA A 24 10.33 14.20 45.67
C ALA A 24 10.64 15.22 46.79
N ARG A 25 10.91 16.46 46.42
CA ARG A 25 11.19 17.54 47.36
C ARG A 25 9.96 18.06 48.12
N TYR A 26 8.74 17.61 47.72
CA TYR A 26 7.50 18.08 48.34
C TYR A 26 6.90 17.02 49.25
N ASP A 27 6.25 17.48 50.34
CA ASP A 27 5.37 16.61 51.11
C ASP A 27 4.07 16.35 50.32
N ARG A 28 3.88 15.08 49.95
CA ARG A 28 2.78 14.60 49.13
C ARG A 28 1.69 13.90 49.92
N ALA A 29 1.57 14.17 51.23
CA ALA A 29 0.54 13.58 52.06
C ALA A 29 -0.86 13.77 51.42
N ALA A 30 -1.61 12.67 51.35
CA ALA A 30 -2.96 12.63 50.76
C ALA A 30 -3.98 13.39 51.60
N SER A 31 -3.87 13.28 52.94
CA SER A 31 -4.77 13.93 53.90
C SER A 31 -4.43 15.40 54.08
N LEU A 32 -5.44 16.17 54.38
CA LEU A 32 -5.30 17.56 54.82
C LEU A 32 -5.22 17.61 56.34
N SER A 33 -4.32 18.42 56.87
CA SER A 33 -4.29 18.73 58.33
C SER A 33 -5.53 19.53 58.73
N PRO A 34 -5.91 19.56 60.03
CA PRO A 34 -7.00 20.39 60.49
C PRO A 34 -6.85 21.86 60.13
N ALA A 35 -5.64 22.40 60.26
CA ALA A 35 -5.32 23.80 59.96
C ALA A 35 -5.46 24.06 58.43
N GLU A 36 -5.01 23.13 57.58
CA GLU A 36 -5.18 23.26 56.12
C GLU A 36 -6.65 23.25 55.74
N ARG A 37 -7.46 22.37 56.30
CA ARG A 37 -8.90 22.32 56.03
C ARG A 37 -9.60 23.62 56.38
N GLU A 38 -9.29 24.17 57.55
CA GLU A 38 -9.84 25.43 57.99
C GLU A 38 -9.46 26.60 57.08
N HIS A 39 -8.15 26.69 56.72
CA HIS A 39 -7.69 27.75 55.84
C HIS A 39 -8.22 27.64 54.40
N LEU A 40 -8.36 26.41 53.86
CA LEU A 40 -9.01 26.18 52.57
C LEU A 40 -10.49 26.65 52.62
N GLY A 41 -11.22 26.35 53.70
CA GLY A 41 -12.60 26.80 53.89
C GLY A 41 -12.72 28.32 53.92
N ARG A 42 -11.86 29.00 54.67
CA ARG A 42 -11.81 30.48 54.72
C ARG A 42 -11.51 31.09 53.33
N LEU A 43 -10.57 30.50 52.57
CA LEU A 43 -10.27 30.96 51.20
C LEU A 43 -11.43 30.77 50.26
N VAL A 44 -12.12 29.62 50.30
CA VAL A 44 -13.28 29.33 49.43
C VAL A 44 -14.42 30.30 49.74
N ALA A 45 -14.71 30.60 51.03
CA ALA A 45 -15.71 31.57 51.43
C ALA A 45 -15.36 32.99 50.94
N ARG A 46 -14.07 33.39 51.04
CA ARG A 46 -13.59 34.69 50.51
C ARG A 46 -13.68 34.82 49.00
N PHE A 47 -13.41 33.72 48.25
CA PHE A 47 -13.60 33.72 46.79
C PHE A 47 -15.06 33.87 46.42
N ALA A 48 -15.98 33.28 47.16
CA ALA A 48 -17.41 33.43 46.96
C ALA A 48 -17.88 34.88 47.18
N ALA A 49 -17.28 35.57 48.14
CA ALA A 49 -17.56 36.98 48.44
C ALA A 49 -16.82 37.99 47.54
N GLY A 50 -16.17 37.55 46.43
CA GLY A 50 -15.44 38.43 45.52
C GLY A 50 -14.15 39.07 46.06
N GLY A 51 -13.64 38.60 47.20
CA GLY A 51 -12.46 39.13 47.87
C GLY A 51 -11.16 38.98 47.06
N ARG A 52 -10.39 40.05 46.98
CA ARG A 52 -9.04 40.10 46.35
C ARG A 52 -7.95 40.12 47.43
N GLY A 53 -6.74 39.69 47.18
CA GLY A 53 -5.58 39.85 48.09
C GLY A 53 -5.32 38.68 49.06
N TRP A 54 -5.84 37.50 48.81
CA TRP A 54 -5.74 36.27 49.61
C TRP A 54 -4.31 35.69 49.77
N HIS A 55 -3.39 36.08 48.90
CA HIS A 55 -2.03 35.53 48.86
C HIS A 55 -1.21 35.76 50.12
N LYS A 56 -1.39 36.87 50.82
CA LYS A 56 -0.53 37.23 51.95
C LYS A 56 -0.84 36.45 53.24
N GLU A 57 -2.13 36.15 53.48
CA GLU A 57 -2.58 35.47 54.71
C GLU A 57 -2.54 33.94 54.63
N ALA A 58 -2.75 33.37 53.42
CA ALA A 58 -2.83 31.92 53.27
C ALA A 58 -1.48 31.23 53.05
N ARG A 59 -0.44 31.95 52.67
CA ARG A 59 0.86 31.37 52.32
C ARG A 59 1.49 30.52 53.43
N PRO A 60 1.60 30.95 54.71
CA PRO A 60 2.26 30.13 55.69
C PRO A 60 1.52 28.82 56.00
N ALA A 61 0.19 28.89 56.17
CA ALA A 61 -0.61 27.74 56.58
C ALA A 61 -0.82 26.70 55.47
N LEU A 62 -0.79 27.13 54.20
CA LEU A 62 -0.99 26.29 53.02
C LEU A 62 0.28 26.11 52.19
N GLN A 63 1.45 26.41 52.75
CA GLN A 63 2.73 26.35 52.01
C GLN A 63 2.97 24.98 51.39
N ARG A 64 2.67 23.91 52.11
CA ARG A 64 2.78 22.52 51.62
C ARG A 64 2.00 22.30 50.32
N LEU A 65 0.78 22.82 50.23
CA LEU A 65 -0.12 22.64 49.08
C LEU A 65 0.16 23.65 47.96
N LEU A 66 0.51 24.89 48.31
CA LEU A 66 0.62 25.98 47.32
C LEU A 66 2.02 26.09 46.70
N ARG A 67 3.10 25.75 47.44
CA ARG A 67 4.47 25.82 46.91
C ARG A 67 4.67 24.98 45.67
N PRO A 68 4.26 23.67 45.61
CA PRO A 68 4.40 22.86 44.40
C PRO A 68 3.67 23.47 43.22
N LEU A 69 2.48 24.04 43.42
CA LEU A 69 1.71 24.70 42.41
C LEU A 69 2.40 25.95 41.86
N HIS A 70 2.95 26.76 42.74
CA HIS A 70 3.67 27.98 42.37
C HIS A 70 4.93 27.67 41.60
N ASP A 71 5.76 26.74 42.10
CA ASP A 71 7.00 26.32 41.43
C ASP A 71 6.70 25.75 39.99
N THR A 72 5.63 24.98 39.89
CA THR A 72 5.19 24.45 38.58
C THR A 72 4.68 25.54 37.63
N LEU A 73 3.86 26.46 38.15
CA LEU A 73 3.34 27.55 37.33
C LEU A 73 4.44 28.55 36.93
N ASP A 74 5.48 28.71 37.74
CA ASP A 74 6.67 29.51 37.41
C ASP A 74 7.46 28.83 36.27
N HIS A 75 7.71 27.52 36.37
CA HIS A 75 8.31 26.75 35.27
C HIS A 75 7.52 26.88 33.97
N LEU A 76 6.19 26.81 34.02
CA LEU A 76 5.33 26.94 32.86
C LEU A 76 5.27 28.37 32.26
N GLY A 77 6.09 29.28 32.77
CA GLY A 77 6.14 30.66 32.29
C GLY A 77 4.90 31.47 32.60
N ALA A 78 4.13 31.06 33.63
CA ALA A 78 3.01 31.82 34.17
C ALA A 78 3.48 33.02 35.02
N VAL A 79 4.63 33.62 34.67
CA VAL A 79 5.28 34.71 35.44
C VAL A 79 4.51 36.01 35.32
N ALA A 80 4.48 36.72 36.38
CA ALA A 80 3.58 37.82 36.79
C ALA A 80 3.74 39.18 36.05
N THR A 81 4.42 39.25 34.92
CA THR A 81 4.69 40.56 34.30
C THR A 81 3.57 41.13 33.44
N GLU A 82 2.56 40.32 33.07
CA GLU A 82 1.40 40.78 32.33
C GLU A 82 0.10 40.52 33.10
N LYS A 83 -0.78 41.51 33.15
CA LYS A 83 -2.09 41.45 33.81
C LYS A 83 -2.89 40.18 33.51
N ARG A 84 -2.78 39.64 32.26
CA ARG A 84 -3.43 38.39 31.83
C ARG A 84 -2.79 37.13 32.41
N LYS A 85 -1.47 37.08 32.57
CA LYS A 85 -0.75 35.92 33.14
C LYS A 85 -1.04 35.78 34.63
N TYR A 86 -1.14 36.89 35.35
CA TYR A 86 -1.56 36.89 36.74
C TYR A 86 -2.96 36.29 36.94
N THR A 87 -3.90 36.64 36.06
CA THR A 87 -5.28 36.13 36.12
C THR A 87 -5.32 34.59 35.88
N VAL A 88 -4.55 34.06 34.93
CA VAL A 88 -4.49 32.61 34.64
C VAL A 88 -3.93 31.84 35.84
N ARG A 89 -2.81 32.29 36.43
CA ARG A 89 -2.20 31.70 37.62
C ARG A 89 -3.19 31.65 38.78
N THR A 90 -3.80 32.79 39.08
CA THR A 90 -4.79 32.90 40.15
C THR A 90 -5.98 31.95 39.90
N THR A 91 -6.49 31.87 38.67
CA THR A 91 -7.59 30.98 38.31
C THR A 91 -7.24 29.52 38.58
N VAL A 92 -6.06 29.06 38.18
CA VAL A 92 -5.61 27.67 38.41
C VAL A 92 -5.53 27.35 39.89
N VAL A 93 -4.91 28.24 40.67
CA VAL A 93 -4.78 28.03 42.11
C VAL A 93 -6.16 28.04 42.78
N CYS A 94 -7.05 28.97 42.43
CA CYS A 94 -8.41 28.99 42.97
C CYS A 94 -9.21 27.73 42.66
N LEU A 95 -9.10 27.20 41.45
CA LEU A 95 -9.77 25.95 41.08
C LEU A 95 -9.27 24.76 41.91
N LEU A 96 -7.94 24.66 42.11
CA LEU A 96 -7.36 23.60 42.94
C LEU A 96 -7.70 23.74 44.40
N VAL A 97 -7.69 24.95 44.96
CA VAL A 97 -8.12 25.24 46.35
C VAL A 97 -9.58 24.81 46.57
N ARG A 98 -10.49 25.18 45.64
CA ARG A 98 -11.89 24.76 45.70
C ARG A 98 -12.06 23.25 45.58
N ALA A 99 -11.26 22.61 44.70
CA ALA A 99 -11.31 21.17 44.53
C ALA A 99 -10.80 20.43 45.79
N MET A 100 -9.68 20.83 46.36
CA MET A 100 -9.15 20.26 47.62
C MET A 100 -10.14 20.42 48.78
N HIS A 101 -10.77 21.57 48.90
CA HIS A 101 -11.82 21.81 49.92
C HIS A 101 -13.02 20.89 49.72
N ARG A 102 -13.51 20.79 48.46
CA ARG A 102 -14.66 19.94 48.13
C ARG A 102 -14.41 18.46 48.39
N HIS A 103 -13.23 17.95 47.96
CA HIS A 103 -12.86 16.54 48.11
C HIS A 103 -12.31 16.21 49.53
N GLY A 104 -12.04 17.17 50.37
CA GLY A 104 -11.49 16.96 51.70
C GLY A 104 -10.07 16.36 51.74
N ARG A 105 -9.35 16.42 50.63
CA ARG A 105 -8.02 15.83 50.44
C ARG A 105 -7.13 16.71 49.55
N SER A 106 -5.82 16.48 49.64
CA SER A 106 -4.86 17.23 48.83
C SER A 106 -4.94 16.81 47.35
N PHE A 107 -4.52 17.69 46.44
CA PHE A 107 -4.47 17.37 44.99
C PHE A 107 -3.53 16.21 44.65
N TRP A 108 -2.60 15.86 45.52
CA TRP A 108 -1.74 14.68 45.38
C TRP A 108 -2.53 13.36 45.39
N ALA A 109 -3.69 13.35 46.03
CA ALA A 109 -4.56 12.20 46.14
C ALA A 109 -5.71 12.20 45.13
N PHE A 110 -5.73 13.12 44.14
CA PHE A 110 -6.77 13.15 43.14
C PHE A 110 -6.62 11.96 42.20
N SER A 111 -7.73 11.28 41.97
CA SER A 111 -7.82 10.19 41.00
C SER A 111 -7.84 10.73 39.56
N PRO A 112 -7.63 9.89 38.55
CA PRO A 112 -7.84 10.29 37.15
C PRO A 112 -9.24 10.87 36.91
N GLU A 113 -10.27 10.34 37.56
CA GLU A 113 -11.65 10.81 37.47
C GLU A 113 -11.83 12.19 38.07
N ASP A 114 -11.20 12.47 39.24
CA ASP A 114 -11.21 13.82 39.86
C ASP A 114 -10.61 14.85 38.90
N TRP A 115 -9.47 14.50 38.29
CA TRP A 115 -8.81 15.35 37.29
C TRP A 115 -9.69 15.53 36.06
N HIS A 116 -10.26 14.48 35.50
CA HIS A 116 -11.19 14.59 34.38
C HIS A 116 -12.42 15.43 34.68
N GLY A 117 -13.01 15.25 35.86
CA GLY A 117 -14.12 16.06 36.37
C GLY A 117 -13.79 17.54 36.45
N MET A 118 -12.56 17.88 36.84
CA MET A 118 -12.10 19.28 36.96
C MET A 118 -11.67 19.87 35.62
N LEU A 119 -11.06 19.07 34.73
CA LEU A 119 -10.54 19.51 33.42
C LEU A 119 -11.64 19.62 32.37
N GLY A 120 -12.78 18.96 32.60
CA GLY A 120 -13.87 18.83 31.63
C GLY A 120 -13.47 17.97 30.42
N GLY A 121 -14.39 17.26 29.83
CA GLY A 121 -14.13 16.42 28.65
C GLY A 121 -13.61 17.22 27.43
N ASP A 122 -14.08 18.47 27.29
CA ASP A 122 -13.58 19.41 26.29
C ASP A 122 -13.50 20.84 26.81
N TYR A 123 -12.99 21.75 25.98
CA TYR A 123 -12.91 23.17 26.32
C TYR A 123 -14.24 23.82 26.69
N HIS A 124 -15.32 23.48 25.97
CA HIS A 124 -16.63 24.08 26.22
C HIS A 124 -17.24 23.59 27.54
N ALA A 125 -17.08 22.31 27.84
CA ALA A 125 -17.47 21.77 29.16
C ALA A 125 -16.73 22.46 30.29
N TYR A 126 -15.42 22.64 30.16
CA TYR A 126 -14.60 23.35 31.14
C TYR A 126 -15.05 24.81 31.33
N VAL A 127 -15.29 25.56 30.25
CA VAL A 127 -15.75 26.94 30.32
C VAL A 127 -17.12 27.04 30.97
N ARG A 128 -18.05 26.16 30.64
CA ARG A 128 -19.38 26.14 31.29
C ARG A 128 -19.28 25.86 32.79
N GLN A 129 -18.38 24.96 33.17
CA GLN A 129 -18.24 24.55 34.57
C GLN A 129 -17.54 25.60 35.44
N HIS A 130 -16.54 26.28 34.89
CA HIS A 130 -15.63 27.13 35.67
C HIS A 130 -15.63 28.62 35.32
N GLY A 131 -16.25 29.01 34.20
CA GLY A 131 -16.18 30.37 33.66
C GLY A 131 -14.74 30.83 33.32
N ALA A 132 -13.82 29.85 33.10
CA ALA A 132 -12.40 30.10 33.00
C ALA A 132 -11.89 29.95 31.55
N THR A 133 -10.73 30.52 31.23
CA THR A 133 -10.14 30.58 29.90
C THR A 133 -9.45 29.28 29.48
N ALA A 134 -9.27 29.07 28.18
CA ALA A 134 -8.49 27.98 27.59
C ALA A 134 -7.07 27.90 28.15
N ASN A 135 -6.43 29.06 28.39
CA ASN A 135 -5.09 29.12 28.94
C ASN A 135 -5.05 28.60 30.41
N ALA A 136 -6.09 28.87 31.20
CA ALA A 136 -6.17 28.33 32.56
C ALA A 136 -6.35 26.82 32.55
N ARG A 137 -7.18 26.27 31.64
CA ARG A 137 -7.34 24.82 31.42
C ARG A 137 -5.99 24.17 31.09
N GLN A 138 -5.27 24.74 30.12
CA GLN A 138 -3.98 24.19 29.69
C GLN A 138 -2.92 24.19 30.78
N GLN A 139 -2.87 25.24 31.60
CA GLN A 139 -1.99 25.29 32.77
C GLN A 139 -2.40 24.25 33.83
N LEU A 140 -3.69 24.08 34.06
CA LEU A 140 -4.20 23.09 35.02
C LEU A 140 -3.88 21.66 34.55
N VAL A 141 -4.01 21.37 33.25
CA VAL A 141 -3.56 20.08 32.64
C VAL A 141 -2.07 19.88 32.85
N ALA A 142 -1.25 20.92 32.63
CA ALA A 142 0.20 20.84 32.85
C ALA A 142 0.57 20.57 34.30
N VAL A 143 -0.13 21.20 35.24
CA VAL A 143 0.04 20.95 36.68
C VAL A 143 -0.31 19.49 37.04
N ALA A 144 -1.46 18.99 36.56
CA ALA A 144 -1.86 17.59 36.77
C ALA A 144 -0.84 16.61 36.21
N TYR A 145 -0.35 16.89 35.00
CA TYR A 145 0.66 16.08 34.32
C TYR A 145 2.01 16.09 35.06
N LEU A 146 2.53 17.28 35.41
CA LEU A 146 3.86 17.44 35.99
C LEU A 146 3.94 16.97 37.43
N LEU A 147 2.93 17.26 38.25
CA LEU A 147 2.94 16.94 39.68
C LEU A 147 2.33 15.59 40.01
N CYS A 148 1.14 15.28 39.42
CA CYS A 148 0.35 14.12 39.82
C CYS A 148 0.43 12.96 38.85
N GLY A 149 1.21 13.09 37.78
CA GLY A 149 1.37 12.02 36.80
C GLY A 149 0.11 11.71 35.98
N PHE A 150 -0.79 12.69 35.85
CA PHE A 150 -2.00 12.54 35.04
C PHE A 150 -1.65 12.15 33.61
N ASP A 151 -2.23 11.05 33.10
CA ASP A 151 -1.98 10.47 31.77
C ASP A 151 -3.20 10.52 30.86
N GLY A 152 -4.36 10.98 31.37
CA GLY A 152 -5.62 11.07 30.65
C GLY A 152 -5.69 12.18 29.57
N LEU A 153 -4.56 12.61 29.01
CA LEU A 153 -4.49 13.73 28.05
C LEU A 153 -5.30 13.46 26.79
N HIS A 154 -5.37 12.20 26.35
CA HIS A 154 -6.03 11.81 25.12
C HIS A 154 -7.56 11.98 25.18
N GLY A 155 -8.16 11.82 26.36
CA GLY A 155 -9.59 12.04 26.59
C GLY A 155 -9.99 13.52 26.68
N LEU A 156 -9.03 14.46 26.64
CA LEU A 156 -9.27 15.89 26.76
C LEU A 156 -9.41 16.55 25.37
N GLY A 157 -10.62 16.67 24.85
CA GLY A 157 -10.89 17.34 23.57
C GLY A 157 -10.30 18.76 23.52
N ARG A 158 -9.79 19.15 22.35
CA ARG A 158 -9.19 20.47 22.06
C ARG A 158 -8.02 20.86 22.98
N LEU A 159 -7.19 19.89 23.37
CA LEU A 159 -5.93 20.14 24.05
C LEU A 159 -4.84 20.50 23.04
N ALA A 160 -4.10 21.58 23.28
CA ALA A 160 -2.94 21.95 22.47
C ALA A 160 -1.70 21.16 22.90
N HIS A 161 -1.62 19.87 22.52
CA HIS A 161 -0.54 18.95 22.91
C HIS A 161 0.86 19.49 22.60
N HIS A 162 1.05 20.17 21.46
CA HIS A 162 2.34 20.75 21.11
C HIS A 162 2.78 21.82 22.11
N ALA A 163 1.89 22.77 22.40
CA ALA A 163 2.19 23.81 23.35
C ALA A 163 2.39 23.28 24.79
N LEU A 164 1.73 22.17 25.14
CA LEU A 164 1.97 21.48 26.40
C LEU A 164 3.35 20.82 26.40
N ALA A 165 3.71 20.10 25.32
CA ALA A 165 5.02 19.46 25.20
C ALA A 165 6.17 20.47 25.26
N GLU A 166 6.04 21.62 24.56
CA GLU A 166 7.05 22.70 24.62
C GLU A 166 7.23 23.26 26.04
N LYS A 167 6.15 23.37 26.80
CA LYS A 167 6.24 23.84 28.20
C LYS A 167 6.85 22.80 29.14
N VAL A 168 6.57 21.53 28.88
CA VAL A 168 7.07 20.41 29.71
C VAL A 168 8.53 20.11 29.44
N PHE A 169 8.87 19.99 28.14
CA PHE A 169 10.17 19.49 27.69
C PHE A 169 11.14 20.59 27.22
N GLY A 170 10.66 21.81 27.05
CA GLY A 170 11.38 22.92 26.45
C GLY A 170 11.13 22.99 24.91
N ALA A 171 10.91 24.23 24.43
CA ALA A 171 10.62 24.46 23.02
C ALA A 171 11.75 23.96 22.10
N ASP A 172 13.01 24.17 22.47
CA ASP A 172 14.17 23.77 21.71
C ASP A 172 14.24 22.25 21.49
N ALA A 173 14.01 21.46 22.55
CA ALA A 173 14.04 20.01 22.49
C ALA A 173 12.91 19.46 21.58
N VAL A 174 11.70 19.99 21.74
CA VAL A 174 10.55 19.58 20.93
C VAL A 174 10.74 19.96 19.46
N ASN A 175 11.17 21.19 19.18
CA ASN A 175 11.38 21.67 17.82
C ASN A 175 12.58 20.98 17.14
N ALA A 176 13.65 20.66 17.86
CA ALA A 176 14.77 19.88 17.34
C ALA A 176 14.31 18.48 16.91
N ALA A 177 13.55 17.78 17.72
CA ALA A 177 13.02 16.47 17.38
C ALA A 177 12.03 16.52 16.19
N VAL A 178 11.20 17.56 16.12
CA VAL A 178 10.33 17.80 14.96
C VAL A 178 11.16 18.04 13.70
N ALA A 179 12.19 18.89 13.75
CA ALA A 179 13.05 19.20 12.62
C ALA A 179 13.80 17.96 12.13
N GLU A 180 14.28 17.13 13.04
CA GLU A 180 14.98 15.88 12.78
C GLU A 180 14.10 14.89 12.01
N VAL A 181 12.86 14.68 12.44
CA VAL A 181 11.91 13.78 11.75
C VAL A 181 11.42 14.38 10.44
N LEU A 182 11.20 15.70 10.38
CA LEU A 182 10.85 16.38 9.12
C LEU A 182 11.98 16.28 8.09
N GLY A 183 13.23 16.38 8.51
CA GLY A 183 14.39 16.17 7.64
C GLY A 183 14.37 14.82 6.96
N ASP A 184 14.12 13.75 7.69
CA ASP A 184 13.95 12.41 7.11
C ASP A 184 12.79 12.34 6.12
N LEU A 185 11.65 12.92 6.49
CA LEU A 185 10.47 12.90 5.62
C LEU A 185 10.71 13.71 4.35
N HIS A 186 11.39 14.85 4.42
CA HIS A 186 11.78 15.64 3.26
C HIS A 186 12.74 14.86 2.36
N ALA A 187 13.73 14.19 2.93
CA ALA A 187 14.63 13.32 2.18
C ALA A 187 13.88 12.20 1.43
N TRP A 188 12.71 11.76 1.91
CA TRP A 188 11.88 10.75 1.22
C TRP A 188 10.89 11.33 0.21
N GLY A 189 10.88 12.66 0.02
CA GLY A 189 9.98 13.34 -0.92
C GLY A 189 8.65 13.83 -0.33
N TYR A 190 8.55 13.97 1.00
CA TYR A 190 7.40 14.61 1.64
C TYR A 190 7.59 16.13 1.65
N THR A 191 6.95 16.84 0.73
CA THR A 191 7.11 18.31 0.58
C THR A 191 5.92 19.15 1.07
N ARG A 192 4.81 18.52 1.45
CA ARG A 192 3.57 19.23 1.79
C ARG A 192 3.62 19.81 3.21
N LYS A 193 3.28 21.11 3.34
CA LYS A 193 3.16 21.81 4.65
C LYS A 193 2.23 21.10 5.64
N GLY A 194 1.11 20.51 5.19
CA GLY A 194 0.18 19.77 6.04
C GLY A 194 0.76 18.53 6.73
N ASN A 195 1.86 17.95 6.21
CA ASN A 195 2.55 16.84 6.89
C ASN A 195 3.25 17.32 8.17
N ALA A 196 3.80 18.53 8.15
CA ALA A 196 4.47 19.12 9.32
C ALA A 196 3.49 19.36 10.48
N VAL A 197 2.27 19.82 10.19
CA VAL A 197 1.24 20.06 11.21
C VAL A 197 0.84 18.73 11.89
N GLY A 198 0.53 17.71 11.10
CA GLY A 198 0.16 16.39 11.64
C GLY A 198 1.30 15.71 12.39
N LEU A 199 2.55 15.88 11.93
CA LEU A 199 3.71 15.33 12.60
C LEU A 199 3.98 16.01 13.94
N ARG A 200 3.89 17.35 14.00
CA ARG A 200 4.06 18.10 15.25
C ARG A 200 3.07 17.67 16.33
N ALA A 201 1.79 17.53 15.94
CA ALA A 201 0.76 17.04 16.85
C ALA A 201 1.06 15.61 17.35
N ALA A 202 1.35 14.71 16.41
CA ALA A 202 1.64 13.31 16.71
C ALA A 202 2.89 13.13 17.58
N LEU A 203 3.96 13.88 17.31
CA LEU A 203 5.20 13.81 18.07
C LEU A 203 5.00 14.34 19.49
N ALA A 204 4.29 15.46 19.66
CA ALA A 204 3.96 16.02 20.94
C ALA A 204 3.11 15.05 21.79
N GLU A 205 2.09 14.44 21.21
CA GLU A 205 1.30 13.41 21.90
C GLU A 205 2.15 12.21 22.31
N ALA A 206 3.03 11.74 21.41
CA ALA A 206 3.91 10.61 21.69
C ALA A 206 4.91 10.92 22.82
N MET A 207 5.55 12.08 22.79
CA MET A 207 6.46 12.54 23.84
C MET A 207 5.76 12.67 25.20
N LEU A 208 4.58 13.26 25.22
CA LEU A 208 3.78 13.39 26.45
C LEU A 208 3.36 12.02 26.97
N ALA A 209 2.89 11.11 26.10
CA ALA A 209 2.50 9.76 26.50
C ALA A 209 3.67 8.92 27.01
N GLN A 210 4.87 9.11 26.44
CA GLN A 210 6.10 8.43 26.85
C GLN A 210 6.83 9.14 27.99
N ARG A 211 6.46 10.38 28.28
CA ARG A 211 7.10 11.25 29.26
C ARG A 211 8.58 11.52 28.97
N SER A 212 8.95 11.60 27.73
CA SER A 212 10.30 11.89 27.29
C SER A 212 10.30 12.69 25.98
N PRO A 213 11.19 13.68 25.83
CA PRO A 213 11.38 14.42 24.58
C PRO A 213 12.28 13.69 23.59
N ARG A 214 12.88 12.56 23.96
CA ARG A 214 13.85 11.83 23.14
C ARG A 214 13.17 10.88 22.19
N LEU A 215 13.51 10.94 20.90
CA LEU A 215 12.97 10.03 19.87
C LEU A 215 13.26 8.56 20.17
N ARG A 216 14.42 8.26 20.77
CA ARG A 216 14.83 6.88 21.12
C ARG A 216 13.97 6.22 22.20
N ASP A 217 13.29 7.04 23.02
CA ASP A 217 12.46 6.54 24.10
C ASP A 217 11.02 6.25 23.65
N LEU A 218 10.67 6.61 22.40
CA LEU A 218 9.34 6.39 21.84
C LEU A 218 9.13 4.92 21.47
N ALA A 219 8.32 4.22 22.25
CA ALA A 219 8.02 2.81 22.05
C ALA A 219 6.94 2.58 20.97
N HIS A 220 7.06 1.47 20.23
CA HIS A 220 6.06 1.05 19.23
C HIS A 220 4.67 0.89 19.83
N GLU A 221 4.57 0.31 21.02
CA GLU A 221 3.31 0.07 21.75
C GLU A 221 2.59 1.38 22.07
N THR A 222 3.34 2.41 22.51
CA THR A 222 2.81 3.76 22.78
C THR A 222 2.24 4.37 21.49
N LEU A 223 3.00 4.32 20.40
CA LEU A 223 2.53 4.83 19.11
C LEU A 223 1.32 4.07 18.59
N ALA A 224 1.28 2.74 18.77
CA ALA A 224 0.17 1.90 18.34
C ALA A 224 -1.11 2.19 19.15
N ARG A 225 -0.97 2.42 20.46
CA ARG A 225 -2.07 2.84 21.33
C ARG A 225 -2.62 4.20 20.89
N LEU A 226 -1.78 5.20 20.78
CA LEU A 226 -2.18 6.54 20.33
C LEU A 226 -2.83 6.52 18.94
N HIS A 227 -2.32 5.72 18.01
CA HIS A 227 -2.90 5.59 16.68
C HIS A 227 -4.32 4.99 16.68
N ARG A 228 -4.62 4.07 17.61
CA ARG A 228 -5.97 3.50 17.76
C ARG A 228 -6.93 4.51 18.39
N GLU A 229 -6.45 5.26 19.38
CA GLU A 229 -7.22 6.23 20.17
C GLU A 229 -7.42 7.57 19.45
N ALA A 230 -6.56 7.92 18.48
CA ALA A 230 -6.61 9.22 17.81
C ALA A 230 -7.92 9.42 17.03
N ASP A 231 -8.69 10.44 17.38
CA ASP A 231 -9.91 10.83 16.67
C ASP A 231 -9.60 11.60 15.39
N ALA A 232 -8.64 12.52 15.45
CA ALA A 232 -8.28 13.36 14.32
C ALA A 232 -7.48 12.59 13.26
N LYS A 233 -8.01 12.57 12.02
CA LYS A 233 -7.34 11.94 10.87
C LYS A 233 -5.93 12.48 10.62
N ILE A 234 -5.70 13.77 10.92
CA ILE A 234 -4.39 14.41 10.73
C ILE A 234 -3.35 13.89 11.73
N THR A 235 -3.72 13.72 13.00
CA THR A 235 -2.86 13.13 14.05
C THR A 235 -2.57 11.67 13.74
N ARG A 236 -3.59 10.89 13.39
CA ARG A 236 -3.42 9.48 13.01
C ARG A 236 -2.43 9.32 11.86
N ARG A 237 -2.51 10.19 10.84
CA ARG A 237 -1.54 10.24 9.75
C ARG A 237 -0.16 10.65 10.23
N GLY A 238 -0.06 11.62 11.13
CA GLY A 238 1.20 12.07 11.74
C GLY A 238 1.91 10.94 12.49
N LEU A 239 1.19 10.16 13.30
CA LEU A 239 1.71 8.98 14.02
C LEU A 239 2.26 7.91 13.05
N VAL A 240 1.58 7.67 11.94
CA VAL A 240 2.10 6.77 10.90
C VAL A 240 3.40 7.30 10.31
N LEU A 241 3.49 8.60 9.97
CA LEU A 241 4.72 9.20 9.44
C LEU A 241 5.86 9.16 10.45
N LEU A 242 5.57 9.49 11.71
CA LEU A 242 6.52 9.39 12.81
C LEU A 242 7.07 7.96 12.93
N SER A 243 6.19 6.96 12.94
CA SER A 243 6.62 5.56 13.03
C SER A 243 7.51 5.10 11.88
N TYR A 244 7.30 5.63 10.66
CA TYR A 244 8.19 5.37 9.53
C TYR A 244 9.59 5.95 9.77
N ALA A 245 9.70 7.17 10.27
CA ALA A 245 10.98 7.78 10.58
C ALA A 245 11.74 7.02 11.68
N LEU A 246 11.05 6.69 12.76
CA LEU A 246 11.64 5.93 13.88
C LEU A 246 12.09 4.52 13.46
N ALA A 247 11.30 3.82 12.66
CA ALA A 247 11.67 2.49 12.15
C ALA A 247 12.90 2.53 11.23
N ARG A 248 13.06 3.57 10.40
CA ARG A 248 14.27 3.78 9.61
C ARG A 248 15.51 3.97 10.47
N ARG A 249 15.36 4.74 11.53
CA ARG A 249 16.45 5.00 12.50
C ARG A 249 16.79 3.78 13.37
N GLY A 250 16.03 2.70 13.24
CA GLY A 250 16.18 1.50 14.07
C GLY A 250 15.68 1.69 15.50
N LEU A 251 14.98 2.79 15.79
CA LEU A 251 14.47 3.10 17.12
C LEU A 251 13.22 2.26 17.46
N ILE A 252 12.46 1.86 16.46
CA ILE A 252 11.39 0.85 16.59
C ILE A 252 11.56 -0.22 15.55
N ARG A 253 11.07 -1.43 15.84
CA ARG A 253 11.23 -2.61 14.96
C ARG A 253 10.53 -2.45 13.62
N GLU A 254 9.31 -1.90 13.61
CA GLU A 254 8.48 -1.76 12.43
C GLU A 254 7.54 -0.56 12.52
N PRO A 255 7.15 0.04 11.37
CA PRO A 255 6.25 1.18 11.37
C PRO A 255 4.79 0.77 11.60
N LEU A 256 3.97 1.69 12.11
CA LEU A 256 2.53 1.52 12.24
C LEU A 256 1.85 1.26 10.89
N GLY A 257 0.75 0.53 10.91
CA GLY A 257 -0.12 0.31 9.74
C GLY A 257 0.22 -0.90 8.89
N ARG A 258 1.25 -1.70 9.24
CA ARG A 258 1.53 -3.00 8.61
C ARG A 258 0.89 -4.17 9.34
N ASP A 259 0.78 -4.13 10.66
CA ASP A 259 0.25 -5.23 11.48
C ASP A 259 -1.23 -5.52 11.22
N GLY A 260 -2.02 -4.51 10.87
CA GLY A 260 -3.42 -4.68 10.52
C GLY A 260 -3.65 -5.49 9.25
N GLN A 261 -2.65 -5.60 8.34
CA GLN A 261 -2.78 -6.42 7.13
C GLN A 261 -2.17 -7.83 7.27
N ALA A 262 -1.08 -7.98 8.02
CA ALA A 262 -0.49 -9.29 8.29
C ALA A 262 -1.39 -10.08 9.25
N GLY A 263 -1.76 -9.51 10.40
CA GLY A 263 -2.66 -10.16 11.35
C GLY A 263 -4.10 -10.37 10.85
N ARG A 264 -4.60 -9.53 9.91
CA ARG A 264 -5.87 -9.78 9.21
C ARG A 264 -5.81 -10.96 8.26
N LYS A 265 -4.64 -11.32 7.73
CA LYS A 265 -4.48 -12.51 6.88
C LYS A 265 -4.42 -13.81 7.68
N GLU A 266 -4.13 -13.73 8.96
CA GLU A 266 -4.00 -14.87 9.84
C GLU A 266 -5.30 -15.21 10.61
N ARG A 267 -6.29 -14.31 10.59
CA ARG A 267 -7.58 -14.53 11.27
C ARG A 267 -8.71 -14.77 10.27
N ILE A 268 -9.41 -15.88 10.45
CA ILE A 268 -10.61 -16.25 9.67
C ILE A 268 -11.73 -15.23 9.91
N ASP A 269 -11.92 -14.81 11.15
CA ASP A 269 -13.09 -14.10 11.67
C ASP A 269 -13.41 -12.76 10.98
N HIS A 270 -12.41 -12.12 10.37
CA HIS A 270 -12.60 -10.81 9.76
C HIS A 270 -12.80 -10.83 8.23
N ARG A 271 -12.68 -11.98 7.57
CA ARG A 271 -12.68 -12.07 6.10
C ARG A 271 -13.72 -13.01 5.51
N VAL A 272 -14.13 -14.00 6.25
CA VAL A 272 -15.10 -14.98 5.78
C VAL A 272 -16.26 -15.00 6.75
N ALA A 273 -17.40 -14.44 6.34
CA ALA A 273 -18.61 -14.48 7.13
C ALA A 273 -19.01 -15.94 7.39
N ALA A 274 -19.14 -16.32 8.65
CA ALA A 274 -19.53 -17.67 9.07
C ALA A 274 -21.04 -17.84 9.25
N GLU A 275 -21.82 -16.81 8.97
CA GLU A 275 -23.28 -16.86 9.08
C GLU A 275 -23.87 -17.98 8.23
N GLY A 276 -24.78 -18.78 8.82
CA GLY A 276 -25.39 -19.91 8.16
C GLY A 276 -24.50 -21.15 7.97
N VAL A 277 -23.31 -21.18 8.58
CA VAL A 277 -22.43 -22.35 8.60
C VAL A 277 -22.67 -23.14 9.89
N PRO A 278 -22.91 -24.46 9.84
CA PRO A 278 -23.07 -25.29 11.04
C PRO A 278 -21.85 -25.16 11.98
N GLY A 279 -22.12 -25.07 13.30
CA GLY A 279 -21.08 -24.81 14.29
C GLY A 279 -19.98 -25.87 14.32
N GLU A 280 -20.34 -27.16 14.16
CA GLU A 280 -19.36 -28.23 14.08
C GLU A 280 -18.50 -28.14 12.82
N TRP A 281 -19.12 -27.97 11.65
CA TRP A 281 -18.41 -27.77 10.40
C TRP A 281 -17.42 -26.57 10.47
N ARG A 282 -17.85 -25.48 11.11
CA ARG A 282 -17.00 -24.30 11.34
C ARG A 282 -15.79 -24.66 12.19
N ARG A 283 -15.94 -25.38 13.30
CA ARG A 283 -14.81 -25.80 14.15
C ARG A 283 -13.77 -26.63 13.37
N TRP A 284 -14.24 -27.54 12.51
CA TRP A 284 -13.36 -28.32 11.64
C TRP A 284 -12.58 -27.45 10.63
N CYS A 285 -13.25 -26.48 10.03
CA CYS A 285 -12.60 -25.53 9.12
C CYS A 285 -11.54 -24.66 9.84
N GLU A 286 -11.85 -24.21 11.06
CA GLU A 286 -10.92 -23.44 11.89
C GLU A 286 -9.69 -24.27 12.31
N ARG A 287 -9.92 -25.54 12.71
CA ARG A 287 -8.85 -26.48 13.01
C ARG A 287 -7.95 -26.71 11.79
N TRP A 288 -8.56 -26.97 10.64
CA TRP A 288 -7.81 -27.13 9.38
C TRP A 288 -7.02 -25.87 9.01
N PHE A 289 -7.61 -24.69 9.17
CA PHE A 289 -6.92 -23.44 8.89
C PHE A 289 -5.69 -23.21 9.76
N ALA A 290 -5.77 -23.58 11.02
CA ALA A 290 -4.65 -23.47 11.96
C ALA A 290 -3.50 -24.43 11.64
N THR A 291 -3.82 -25.62 11.13
CA THR A 291 -2.84 -26.70 10.88
C THR A 291 -2.25 -26.67 9.47
N SER A 292 -3.01 -26.18 8.48
CA SER A 292 -2.62 -26.22 7.06
C SER A 292 -1.35 -25.41 6.79
N THR A 293 -0.43 -26.02 6.03
CA THR A 293 0.82 -25.41 5.56
C THR A 293 0.67 -24.57 4.30
N LEU A 294 -0.52 -24.48 3.73
CA LEU A 294 -0.77 -23.66 2.55
C LEU A 294 -0.49 -22.18 2.82
N GLN A 295 -0.11 -21.44 1.77
CA GLN A 295 0.06 -19.99 1.86
C GLN A 295 -1.20 -19.30 2.43
N PRO A 296 -1.09 -18.26 3.27
CA PRO A 296 -2.21 -17.62 3.95
C PRO A 296 -3.40 -17.25 3.05
N SER A 297 -3.11 -16.73 1.83
CA SER A 297 -4.16 -16.41 0.86
C SER A 297 -4.89 -17.65 0.33
N SER A 298 -4.18 -18.77 0.18
CA SER A 298 -4.78 -20.04 -0.27
C SER A 298 -5.63 -20.64 0.83
N ARG A 299 -5.16 -20.63 2.10
CA ARG A 299 -5.95 -21.07 3.27
C ARG A 299 -7.28 -20.31 3.36
N ILE A 300 -7.25 -18.98 3.27
CA ILE A 300 -8.46 -18.15 3.31
C ILE A 300 -9.41 -18.47 2.15
N SER A 301 -8.88 -18.64 0.94
CA SER A 301 -9.70 -19.00 -0.23
C SER A 301 -10.34 -20.38 -0.08
N THR A 302 -9.60 -21.34 0.48
CA THR A 302 -10.12 -22.69 0.77
C THR A 302 -11.21 -22.62 1.83
N VAL A 303 -11.00 -21.92 2.96
CA VAL A 303 -12.03 -21.77 4.01
C VAL A 303 -13.29 -21.08 3.48
N TYR A 304 -13.14 -20.09 2.61
CA TYR A 304 -14.29 -19.47 1.94
C TYR A 304 -15.15 -20.52 1.20
N SER A 305 -14.51 -21.40 0.44
CA SER A 305 -15.21 -22.49 -0.27
C SER A 305 -15.77 -23.56 0.71
N LEU A 306 -15.05 -23.85 1.79
CA LEU A 306 -15.53 -24.76 2.85
C LEU A 306 -16.76 -24.20 3.56
N PHE A 307 -16.82 -22.89 3.80
CA PHE A 307 -18.01 -22.26 4.38
C PHE A 307 -19.19 -22.26 3.41
N GLN A 308 -18.95 -22.18 2.11
CA GLN A 308 -20.01 -22.41 1.11
C GLN A 308 -20.52 -23.85 1.16
N ALA A 309 -19.63 -24.84 1.27
CA ALA A 309 -20.02 -26.24 1.46
C ALA A 309 -20.81 -26.45 2.76
N GLY A 310 -20.41 -25.78 3.86
CA GLY A 310 -21.15 -25.81 5.11
C GLY A 310 -22.56 -25.25 5.00
N ARG A 311 -22.76 -24.16 4.26
CA ARG A 311 -24.11 -23.61 4.00
C ARG A 311 -24.95 -24.51 3.11
N TRP A 312 -24.33 -25.23 2.18
CA TRP A 312 -24.98 -26.25 1.39
C TRP A 312 -25.45 -27.42 2.29
N LEU A 313 -24.56 -27.91 3.18
CA LEU A 313 -24.92 -28.95 4.15
C LEU A 313 -26.11 -28.54 5.01
N ALA A 314 -26.09 -27.35 5.58
CA ALA A 314 -27.16 -26.84 6.44
C ALA A 314 -28.54 -26.85 5.75
N ARG A 315 -28.55 -26.69 4.42
CA ARG A 315 -29.80 -26.59 3.64
C ARG A 315 -30.27 -27.93 3.06
N GLU A 316 -29.33 -28.71 2.55
CA GLU A 316 -29.65 -29.90 1.74
C GLU A 316 -29.37 -31.23 2.51
N HIS A 317 -28.52 -31.19 3.54
CA HIS A 317 -28.14 -32.35 4.36
C HIS A 317 -28.00 -31.99 5.85
N PRO A 318 -29.07 -31.51 6.51
CA PRO A 318 -28.99 -31.02 7.89
C PRO A 318 -28.61 -32.11 8.92
N GLY A 319 -28.74 -33.40 8.57
CA GLY A 319 -28.29 -34.52 9.40
C GLY A 319 -26.78 -34.77 9.36
N VAL A 320 -26.01 -34.11 8.50
CA VAL A 320 -24.55 -34.24 8.39
C VAL A 320 -23.91 -33.12 9.19
N ALA A 321 -23.49 -33.44 10.41
CA ALA A 321 -22.95 -32.42 11.32
C ALA A 321 -21.49 -32.03 11.00
N GLY A 322 -20.67 -32.99 10.63
CA GLY A 322 -19.24 -32.80 10.43
C GLY A 322 -18.64 -33.60 9.27
N PRO A 323 -17.35 -33.41 8.99
CA PRO A 323 -16.66 -34.12 7.90
C PRO A 323 -16.56 -35.64 8.15
N ALA A 324 -16.59 -36.09 9.39
CA ALA A 324 -16.58 -37.51 9.73
C ALA A 324 -17.86 -38.26 9.25
N ASP A 325 -18.97 -37.53 9.08
CA ASP A 325 -20.25 -38.08 8.67
C ASP A 325 -20.42 -38.16 7.14
N TRP A 326 -19.50 -37.56 6.39
CA TRP A 326 -19.56 -37.56 4.93
C TRP A 326 -19.36 -38.98 4.38
N THR A 327 -20.26 -39.36 3.54
CA THR A 327 -20.20 -40.60 2.75
C THR A 327 -19.83 -40.29 1.30
N ARG A 328 -19.67 -41.36 0.51
CA ARG A 328 -19.48 -41.23 -0.93
C ARG A 328 -20.69 -40.58 -1.62
N GLU A 329 -21.92 -40.90 -1.14
CA GLU A 329 -23.15 -40.30 -1.63
C GLU A 329 -23.23 -38.81 -1.34
N THR A 330 -22.84 -38.37 -0.12
CA THR A 330 -22.77 -36.94 0.24
C THR A 330 -21.78 -36.21 -0.65
N ALA A 331 -20.60 -36.80 -0.91
CA ALA A 331 -19.61 -36.22 -1.81
C ALA A 331 -20.13 -36.11 -3.27
N ALA A 332 -20.85 -37.13 -3.76
CA ALA A 332 -21.47 -37.10 -5.09
C ALA A 332 -22.59 -36.05 -5.18
N ALA A 333 -23.43 -35.94 -4.14
CA ALA A 333 -24.46 -34.90 -4.04
C ALA A 333 -23.86 -33.48 -4.06
N TYR A 334 -22.74 -33.27 -3.35
CA TYR A 334 -22.03 -32.00 -3.41
C TYR A 334 -21.47 -31.65 -4.80
N VAL A 335 -20.90 -32.62 -5.50
CA VAL A 335 -20.43 -32.43 -6.88
C VAL A 335 -21.57 -31.98 -7.81
N ALA A 336 -22.75 -32.67 -7.71
CA ALA A 336 -23.95 -32.32 -8.47
C ALA A 336 -24.51 -30.93 -8.07
N ALA A 337 -24.47 -30.59 -6.79
CA ALA A 337 -24.89 -29.27 -6.30
C ALA A 337 -23.98 -28.15 -6.84
N VAL A 338 -22.66 -28.35 -6.83
CA VAL A 338 -21.68 -27.40 -7.37
C VAL A 338 -21.88 -27.20 -8.89
N ASP A 339 -22.22 -28.26 -9.63
CA ASP A 339 -22.48 -28.14 -11.06
C ASP A 339 -23.68 -27.23 -11.37
N ARG A 340 -24.70 -27.25 -10.53
CA ARG A 340 -25.91 -26.43 -10.65
C ARG A 340 -25.84 -25.10 -9.86
N ALA A 341 -24.70 -24.83 -9.22
CA ALA A 341 -24.56 -23.66 -8.34
C ALA A 341 -24.60 -22.34 -9.11
N THR A 342 -25.22 -21.34 -8.47
CA THR A 342 -25.26 -19.96 -8.94
C THR A 342 -24.53 -19.02 -7.97
N VAL A 343 -24.03 -17.91 -8.47
CA VAL A 343 -23.38 -16.87 -7.67
C VAL A 343 -24.39 -16.30 -6.66
N GLY A 344 -24.04 -16.34 -5.38
CA GLY A 344 -24.91 -15.87 -4.30
C GLY A 344 -25.73 -16.97 -3.61
N ARG A 345 -25.82 -18.19 -4.15
CA ARG A 345 -26.63 -19.26 -3.54
C ARG A 345 -26.16 -19.65 -2.13
N TRP A 346 -24.82 -19.70 -1.92
CA TRP A 346 -24.20 -20.10 -0.65
C TRP A 346 -23.30 -19.01 -0.05
N SER A 347 -23.37 -17.80 -0.57
CA SER A 347 -22.58 -16.65 -0.10
C SER A 347 -23.26 -15.35 -0.47
N THR A 348 -23.00 -14.28 0.29
CA THR A 348 -23.43 -12.93 -0.08
C THR A 348 -22.40 -12.34 -1.05
N PRO A 349 -22.76 -12.08 -2.32
CA PRO A 349 -21.85 -11.48 -3.27
C PRO A 349 -21.46 -10.06 -2.87
N SER A 350 -20.18 -9.72 -2.96
CA SER A 350 -19.66 -8.39 -2.66
C SER A 350 -18.87 -7.82 -3.85
N GLY A 351 -18.78 -6.50 -3.93
CA GLY A 351 -18.02 -5.83 -4.98
C GLY A 351 -18.51 -6.19 -6.39
N PRO A 352 -17.59 -6.48 -7.34
CA PRO A 352 -17.94 -6.80 -8.73
C PRO A 352 -18.80 -8.06 -8.89
N HIS A 353 -18.82 -8.93 -7.88
CA HIS A 353 -19.62 -10.15 -7.92
C HIS A 353 -21.12 -9.91 -7.71
N LYS A 354 -21.52 -8.74 -7.18
CA LYS A 354 -22.94 -8.37 -7.04
C LYS A 354 -23.68 -8.38 -8.38
N ALA A 355 -23.05 -7.84 -9.43
CA ALA A 355 -23.62 -7.80 -10.78
C ALA A 355 -23.79 -9.19 -11.43
N ARG A 356 -23.16 -10.22 -10.87
CA ARG A 356 -23.25 -11.61 -11.35
C ARG A 356 -24.12 -12.49 -10.48
N SER A 357 -24.81 -11.93 -9.50
CA SER A 357 -25.71 -12.70 -8.62
C SER A 357 -26.76 -13.43 -9.46
N GLY A 358 -27.03 -14.70 -9.13
CA GLY A 358 -27.95 -15.57 -9.87
C GLY A 358 -27.39 -16.22 -11.12
N GLN A 359 -26.25 -15.75 -11.68
CA GLN A 359 -25.60 -16.38 -12.83
C GLN A 359 -24.97 -17.73 -12.44
N PRO A 360 -24.93 -18.73 -13.35
CA PRO A 360 -24.26 -19.99 -13.09
C PRO A 360 -22.77 -19.79 -12.71
N PHE A 361 -22.24 -20.68 -11.87
CA PHE A 361 -20.81 -20.72 -11.62
C PHE A 361 -20.05 -20.97 -12.92
N SER A 362 -18.97 -20.23 -13.15
CA SER A 362 -18.02 -20.56 -14.22
C SER A 362 -17.38 -21.91 -13.95
N ALA A 363 -16.96 -22.62 -15.02
CA ALA A 363 -16.26 -23.91 -14.90
C ALA A 363 -15.07 -23.83 -13.92
N LYS A 364 -14.32 -22.73 -13.94
CA LYS A 364 -13.20 -22.49 -13.02
C LYS A 364 -13.63 -22.28 -11.57
N SER A 365 -14.80 -21.66 -11.32
CA SER A 365 -15.37 -21.52 -9.98
C SER A 365 -15.84 -22.86 -9.42
N LYS A 366 -16.46 -23.69 -10.27
CA LYS A 366 -16.87 -25.06 -9.94
C LYS A 366 -15.66 -25.91 -9.56
N GLU A 367 -14.61 -25.90 -10.38
CA GLU A 367 -13.35 -26.60 -10.08
C GLU A 367 -12.73 -26.12 -8.77
N GLY A 368 -12.68 -24.80 -8.53
CA GLY A 368 -12.13 -24.21 -7.30
C GLY A 368 -12.88 -24.67 -6.04
N ALA A 369 -14.21 -24.72 -6.09
CA ALA A 369 -15.05 -25.20 -4.99
C ALA A 369 -14.79 -26.69 -4.69
N LEU A 370 -14.79 -27.55 -5.73
CA LEU A 370 -14.50 -28.98 -5.59
C LEU A 370 -13.07 -29.23 -5.10
N LYS A 371 -12.09 -28.50 -5.63
CA LYS A 371 -10.68 -28.60 -5.21
C LYS A 371 -10.52 -28.25 -3.72
N ALA A 372 -11.16 -27.20 -3.25
CA ALA A 372 -11.06 -26.78 -1.85
C ALA A 372 -11.57 -27.86 -0.89
N VAL A 373 -12.76 -28.42 -1.15
CA VAL A 373 -13.35 -29.47 -0.34
C VAL A 373 -12.52 -30.76 -0.44
N ARG A 374 -12.05 -31.10 -1.63
CA ARG A 374 -11.16 -32.25 -1.84
C ARG A 374 -9.86 -32.14 -1.04
N THR A 375 -9.20 -30.96 -1.05
CA THR A 375 -7.98 -30.73 -0.27
C THR A 375 -8.25 -30.86 1.22
N PHE A 376 -9.34 -30.28 1.71
CA PHE A 376 -9.74 -30.37 3.11
C PHE A 376 -9.92 -31.83 3.56
N PHE A 377 -10.67 -32.65 2.81
CA PHE A 377 -10.88 -34.04 3.15
C PHE A 377 -9.59 -34.88 3.04
N ALA A 378 -8.76 -34.62 2.03
CA ALA A 378 -7.47 -35.30 1.88
C ALA A 378 -6.58 -35.02 3.09
N ASP A 379 -6.45 -33.75 3.49
CA ASP A 379 -5.65 -33.34 4.63
C ASP A 379 -6.20 -33.96 5.95
N CYS A 380 -7.52 -33.90 6.16
CA CYS A 380 -8.16 -34.43 7.37
C CYS A 380 -7.98 -35.98 7.49
N GLN A 381 -8.02 -36.71 6.38
CA GLN A 381 -7.74 -38.13 6.34
C GLN A 381 -6.26 -38.44 6.56
N GLU A 382 -5.36 -37.71 5.91
CA GLU A 382 -3.91 -37.85 6.05
C GLU A 382 -3.47 -37.59 7.50
N TRP A 383 -4.07 -36.60 8.17
CA TRP A 383 -3.79 -36.30 9.57
C TRP A 383 -4.50 -37.23 10.57
N GLY A 384 -5.26 -38.22 10.10
CA GLY A 384 -5.97 -39.14 10.94
C GLY A 384 -7.14 -38.54 11.75
N TRP A 385 -7.65 -37.37 11.31
CA TRP A 385 -8.72 -36.69 12.05
C TRP A 385 -10.12 -37.26 11.79
N ILE A 386 -10.31 -37.87 10.62
CA ILE A 386 -11.58 -38.48 10.20
C ILE A 386 -11.35 -39.87 9.59
N PRO A 387 -12.34 -40.78 9.67
CA PRO A 387 -12.26 -42.09 9.03
C PRO A 387 -12.24 -41.96 7.50
N VAL A 388 -11.56 -42.89 6.83
CA VAL A 388 -11.51 -42.98 5.36
C VAL A 388 -12.79 -43.68 4.86
N ARG A 389 -13.88 -42.91 4.70
CA ARG A 389 -15.17 -43.43 4.15
C ARG A 389 -15.26 -43.34 2.64
N PHE A 390 -14.44 -42.51 2.02
CA PHE A 390 -14.31 -42.36 0.57
C PHE A 390 -12.94 -41.79 0.20
N HIS A 391 -12.56 -41.94 -1.06
CA HIS A 391 -11.29 -41.38 -1.57
C HIS A 391 -11.55 -39.98 -2.13
N PRO A 392 -11.04 -38.87 -1.49
CA PRO A 392 -11.38 -37.50 -1.87
C PRO A 392 -11.00 -37.16 -3.33
N ALA A 393 -9.85 -37.64 -3.82
CA ALA A 393 -9.40 -37.38 -5.17
C ALA A 393 -10.33 -37.98 -6.24
N ARG A 394 -11.06 -39.07 -5.93
CA ARG A 394 -12.01 -39.69 -6.84
C ARG A 394 -13.41 -39.14 -6.64
N ALA A 395 -13.93 -39.13 -5.41
CA ALA A 395 -15.33 -38.76 -5.11
C ALA A 395 -15.60 -37.27 -5.38
N LEU A 396 -14.60 -36.40 -5.15
CA LEU A 396 -14.69 -34.94 -5.38
C LEU A 396 -13.88 -34.52 -6.62
N ALA A 397 -13.67 -35.43 -7.58
CA ALA A 397 -13.03 -35.11 -8.83
C ALA A 397 -13.87 -34.11 -9.63
N THR A 398 -13.21 -33.18 -10.32
CA THR A 398 -13.90 -32.29 -11.25
C THR A 398 -14.43 -33.10 -12.45
N PRO A 399 -15.75 -33.10 -12.70
CA PRO A 399 -16.34 -33.83 -13.83
C PRO A 399 -15.69 -33.48 -15.17
N ARG A 400 -15.59 -34.46 -16.06
CA ARG A 400 -14.99 -34.28 -17.40
C ARG A 400 -15.61 -33.12 -18.18
N PRO A 401 -16.94 -32.93 -18.25
CA PRO A 401 -17.54 -31.81 -18.98
C PRO A 401 -17.09 -30.44 -18.43
N ILE A 402 -17.00 -30.30 -17.09
CA ILE A 402 -16.51 -29.06 -16.47
C ILE A 402 -15.03 -28.85 -16.81
N ARG A 403 -14.20 -29.90 -16.73
CA ARG A 403 -12.78 -29.83 -17.04
C ARG A 403 -12.51 -29.47 -18.49
N ALA A 404 -13.30 -29.97 -19.43
CA ALA A 404 -13.19 -29.65 -20.84
C ALA A 404 -13.42 -28.17 -21.15
N LEU A 405 -14.21 -27.48 -20.31
CA LEU A 405 -14.44 -26.03 -20.41
C LEU A 405 -13.30 -25.18 -19.77
N ILE A 406 -12.36 -25.83 -19.08
CA ILE A 406 -11.22 -25.18 -18.44
C ILE A 406 -10.00 -25.38 -19.33
N GLY A 407 -10.07 -24.90 -20.55
CA GLY A 407 -8.92 -24.90 -21.47
C GLY A 407 -7.94 -23.76 -21.20
N PRO A 408 -6.72 -23.83 -21.79
CA PRO A 408 -5.85 -22.67 -21.88
C PRO A 408 -6.52 -21.64 -22.80
N ASP A 409 -7.25 -20.71 -22.24
CA ASP A 409 -7.74 -19.52 -22.94
C ASP A 409 -6.91 -18.31 -22.45
N PRO A 410 -5.74 -18.05 -23.06
CA PRO A 410 -4.95 -16.88 -22.73
C PRO A 410 -5.75 -15.65 -23.14
N ARG A 411 -6.08 -14.81 -22.16
CA ARG A 411 -6.81 -13.56 -22.38
C ARG A 411 -5.89 -12.51 -22.99
N VAL A 412 -5.42 -12.79 -24.20
CA VAL A 412 -4.51 -11.92 -24.97
C VAL A 412 -5.23 -10.62 -25.32
N ILE A 413 -4.53 -9.51 -25.29
CA ILE A 413 -4.96 -8.22 -25.83
C ILE A 413 -4.68 -8.28 -27.33
N ALA A 414 -5.60 -7.82 -28.15
CA ALA A 414 -5.40 -7.77 -29.61
C ALA A 414 -4.13 -6.97 -29.97
N ASP A 415 -3.36 -7.43 -30.95
CA ASP A 415 -2.06 -6.85 -31.31
C ASP A 415 -2.18 -5.35 -31.60
N ALA A 416 -3.20 -4.94 -32.32
CA ALA A 416 -3.49 -3.54 -32.60
C ALA A 416 -3.68 -2.69 -31.32
N THR A 417 -4.51 -3.17 -30.40
CA THR A 417 -4.72 -2.50 -29.11
C THR A 417 -3.43 -2.48 -28.29
N TRP A 418 -2.65 -3.57 -28.34
CA TRP A 418 -1.39 -3.66 -27.62
C TRP A 418 -0.35 -2.69 -28.14
N ALA A 419 -0.21 -2.56 -29.49
CA ALA A 419 0.69 -1.59 -30.10
C ALA A 419 0.35 -0.14 -29.69
N LYS A 420 -0.94 0.23 -29.69
CA LYS A 420 -1.39 1.54 -29.20
C LYS A 420 -1.05 1.77 -27.72
N LEU A 421 -1.18 0.75 -26.88
CA LEU A 421 -0.80 0.83 -25.47
C LEU A 421 0.72 0.97 -25.28
N VAL A 422 1.52 0.27 -26.07
CA VAL A 422 2.99 0.41 -26.08
C VAL A 422 3.37 1.84 -26.48
N TRP A 423 2.79 2.36 -27.57
CA TRP A 423 3.01 3.76 -27.97
C TRP A 423 2.63 4.74 -26.85
N ALA A 424 1.44 4.59 -26.24
CA ALA A 424 0.98 5.46 -25.17
C ALA A 424 1.92 5.44 -23.93
N GLY A 425 2.48 4.28 -23.63
CA GLY A 425 3.41 4.11 -22.51
C GLY A 425 4.77 4.72 -22.78
N LEU A 426 5.34 4.54 -23.97
CA LEU A 426 6.63 5.12 -24.37
C LEU A 426 6.55 6.65 -24.47
N ASN A 427 5.39 7.19 -24.88
CA ASN A 427 5.15 8.63 -25.03
C ASN A 427 4.45 9.28 -23.83
N LEU A 428 4.48 8.67 -22.66
CA LEU A 428 3.84 9.20 -21.46
C LEU A 428 4.52 10.49 -21.00
N THR A 429 3.76 11.58 -20.94
CA THR A 429 4.24 12.93 -20.57
C THR A 429 3.76 13.35 -19.18
N ASP A 430 4.36 14.38 -18.62
CA ASP A 430 3.91 14.96 -17.34
C ASP A 430 2.49 15.52 -17.44
N ARG A 431 2.10 16.03 -18.63
CA ARG A 431 0.75 16.53 -18.90
C ARG A 431 -0.31 15.41 -18.82
N ASP A 432 0.03 14.19 -19.23
CA ASP A 432 -0.87 13.04 -19.10
C ASP A 432 -1.06 12.66 -17.63
N LEU A 433 0.01 12.79 -16.83
CA LEU A 433 -0.04 12.47 -15.41
C LEU A 433 -0.78 13.54 -14.60
N SER A 434 -0.68 14.81 -14.98
CA SER A 434 -1.44 15.90 -14.33
C SER A 434 -2.95 15.80 -14.55
N ARG A 435 -3.39 15.16 -15.63
CA ARG A 435 -4.82 14.86 -15.89
C ARG A 435 -5.43 13.81 -14.96
N LEU A 436 -4.62 13.16 -14.11
CA LEU A 436 -5.13 12.30 -13.02
C LEU A 436 -5.80 13.12 -11.90
N ASP A 437 -5.69 14.44 -11.92
CA ASP A 437 -6.23 15.38 -10.92
C ASP A 437 -7.69 15.74 -11.12
N GLN A 438 -8.48 15.01 -11.89
CA GLN A 438 -9.89 15.31 -12.09
C GLN A 438 -10.73 15.17 -10.80
N PRO A 439 -11.82 15.96 -10.62
CA PRO A 439 -12.66 15.94 -9.43
C PRO A 439 -13.19 14.54 -9.14
N GLY A 440 -12.78 13.95 -8.01
CA GLY A 440 -13.07 12.56 -7.63
C GLY A 440 -11.85 11.66 -7.55
N ALA A 441 -10.72 12.00 -8.16
CA ALA A 441 -9.40 11.49 -7.75
C ALA A 441 -9.03 12.18 -6.42
N ALA A 442 -8.50 11.43 -5.46
CA ALA A 442 -8.08 11.99 -4.18
C ALA A 442 -7.34 13.31 -4.40
N ALA A 443 -7.66 14.35 -3.62
CA ALA A 443 -7.25 15.77 -3.75
C ALA A 443 -5.73 16.06 -3.86
N ASP A 444 -4.94 15.09 -4.25
CA ASP A 444 -3.50 15.02 -4.12
C ASP A 444 -2.75 14.81 -5.42
N GLY A 445 -3.19 15.27 -6.59
CA GLY A 445 -2.39 15.22 -7.81
C GLY A 445 -1.61 13.92 -8.02
N ASN A 446 -0.87 13.75 -9.06
CA ASN A 446 -0.05 12.55 -9.24
C ASN A 446 0.88 12.33 -8.03
N PHE A 447 0.54 11.34 -7.18
CA PHE A 447 1.26 11.05 -5.94
C PHE A 447 2.69 10.57 -6.19
N TYR A 448 2.95 9.99 -7.36
CA TYR A 448 4.25 9.42 -7.72
C TYR A 448 5.01 10.29 -8.73
N PRO A 449 6.35 10.40 -8.63
CA PRO A 449 7.18 11.12 -9.60
C PRO A 449 7.00 10.58 -11.03
N ALA A 450 7.04 11.44 -12.03
CA ALA A 450 6.84 11.06 -13.42
C ALA A 450 7.85 10.01 -13.90
N ALA A 451 9.12 10.16 -13.55
CA ALA A 451 10.16 9.17 -13.88
C ALA A 451 9.85 7.79 -13.30
N MET A 452 9.33 7.73 -12.07
CA MET A 452 8.90 6.47 -11.45
C MET A 452 7.73 5.83 -12.19
N VAL A 453 6.75 6.65 -12.60
CA VAL A 453 5.57 6.16 -13.33
C VAL A 453 5.95 5.67 -14.71
N ARG A 454 6.82 6.39 -15.43
CA ARG A 454 7.35 5.96 -16.74
C ARG A 454 8.09 4.63 -16.62
N ALA A 455 9.01 4.49 -15.65
CA ALA A 455 9.72 3.23 -15.42
C ALA A 455 8.76 2.08 -15.08
N LEU A 456 7.74 2.32 -14.24
CA LEU A 456 6.73 1.32 -13.90
C LEU A 456 5.92 0.87 -15.13
N VAL A 457 5.56 1.79 -16.01
CA VAL A 457 4.83 1.51 -17.26
C VAL A 457 5.70 0.73 -18.22
N VAL A 458 6.95 1.15 -18.45
CA VAL A 458 7.88 0.45 -19.35
C VAL A 458 8.18 -0.96 -18.85
N VAL A 459 8.45 -1.13 -17.55
CA VAL A 459 8.62 -2.47 -16.97
C VAL A 459 7.37 -3.34 -17.19
N TRP A 460 6.16 -2.77 -17.03
CA TRP A 460 4.93 -3.51 -17.27
C TRP A 460 4.77 -3.92 -18.76
N LEU A 461 5.06 -3.03 -19.69
CA LEU A 461 4.89 -3.26 -21.12
C LEU A 461 5.89 -4.27 -21.71
N PHE A 462 7.12 -4.30 -21.20
CA PHE A 462 8.21 -5.06 -21.83
C PHE A 462 8.71 -6.25 -21.03
N SER A 463 8.45 -6.32 -19.71
CA SER A 463 9.02 -7.41 -18.91
C SER A 463 8.16 -8.68 -18.86
N GLY A 464 6.87 -8.62 -19.17
CA GLY A 464 5.98 -9.76 -18.96
C GLY A 464 5.89 -10.24 -17.48
N SER A 465 6.37 -9.45 -16.54
CA SER A 465 6.38 -9.82 -15.11
C SER A 465 4.99 -9.73 -14.49
N ARG A 466 4.76 -10.54 -13.43
CA ARG A 466 3.52 -10.44 -12.67
C ARG A 466 3.48 -9.13 -11.89
N ARG A 467 2.29 -8.58 -11.66
CA ARG A 467 2.12 -7.34 -10.86
C ARG A 467 2.87 -7.39 -9.52
N ASP A 468 2.83 -8.49 -8.79
CA ASP A 468 3.54 -8.63 -7.53
C ASP A 468 5.05 -8.63 -7.72
N GLU A 469 5.57 -9.23 -8.78
CA GLU A 469 6.99 -9.22 -9.16
C GLU A 469 7.44 -7.79 -9.48
N ILE A 470 6.71 -7.07 -10.34
CA ILE A 470 6.98 -5.66 -10.69
C ILE A 470 7.05 -4.78 -9.44
N LEU A 471 6.04 -4.86 -8.58
CA LEU A 471 5.94 -4.04 -7.37
C LEU A 471 6.97 -4.39 -6.28
N ARG A 472 7.71 -5.48 -6.44
CA ARG A 472 8.74 -5.93 -5.52
C ARG A 472 10.13 -5.90 -6.14
N LEU A 473 10.30 -5.39 -7.36
CA LEU A 473 11.62 -5.16 -7.95
C LEU A 473 12.49 -4.36 -6.98
N ARG A 474 13.74 -4.72 -6.89
CA ARG A 474 14.73 -4.10 -6.00
C ARG A 474 15.53 -3.05 -6.76
N VAL A 475 16.06 -2.07 -6.08
CA VAL A 475 17.04 -1.14 -6.66
C VAL A 475 18.23 -1.95 -7.16
N GLY A 476 18.74 -1.61 -8.36
CA GLY A 476 19.80 -2.36 -9.02
C GLY A 476 19.33 -3.63 -9.73
N CYS A 477 18.01 -3.83 -9.92
CA CYS A 477 17.48 -5.03 -10.58
C CYS A 477 17.73 -5.08 -12.09
N ALA A 478 18.01 -3.95 -12.73
CA ALA A 478 18.35 -3.90 -14.15
C ALA A 478 19.88 -3.84 -14.31
N ARG A 479 20.45 -4.82 -15.00
CA ARG A 479 21.89 -4.92 -15.21
C ARG A 479 22.21 -5.08 -16.68
N TRP A 480 23.23 -4.38 -17.14
CA TRP A 480 23.74 -4.51 -18.50
C TRP A 480 24.87 -5.54 -18.56
N ARG A 481 24.81 -6.40 -19.53
CA ARG A 481 25.87 -7.38 -19.81
C ARG A 481 26.37 -7.14 -21.23
N ALA A 482 27.69 -6.98 -21.37
CA ALA A 482 28.32 -6.97 -22.68
C ALA A 482 28.03 -8.30 -23.41
N GLY A 483 27.72 -8.24 -24.70
CA GLY A 483 27.63 -9.44 -25.53
C GLY A 483 28.98 -10.19 -25.57
N ASP A 484 28.97 -11.47 -25.89
CA ASP A 484 30.12 -12.41 -25.87
C ASP A 484 31.37 -12.02 -26.70
N GLY A 485 31.54 -10.76 -27.04
CA GLY A 485 32.72 -10.21 -27.76
C GLY A 485 33.41 -9.13 -26.93
N GLY A 486 33.95 -9.49 -25.80
CA GLY A 486 34.81 -8.82 -24.82
C GLY A 486 35.47 -7.44 -25.06
N SER A 487 34.81 -6.46 -25.63
CA SER A 487 35.36 -5.11 -25.86
C SER A 487 34.37 -4.03 -25.39
N ALA A 488 34.91 -2.98 -24.74
CA ALA A 488 34.16 -1.78 -24.36
C ALA A 488 33.41 -1.10 -25.56
N ALA A 489 33.86 -1.33 -26.78
CA ALA A 489 33.19 -0.92 -28.01
C ALA A 489 31.85 -1.63 -28.29
N ALA A 490 31.52 -2.71 -27.57
CA ALA A 490 30.24 -3.43 -27.71
C ALA A 490 29.07 -2.68 -27.04
N ALA A 491 29.34 -1.77 -26.13
CA ALA A 491 28.30 -0.92 -25.50
C ALA A 491 27.76 0.13 -26.49
N GLU A 492 28.61 0.65 -27.37
CA GLU A 492 28.25 1.64 -28.39
C GLU A 492 27.56 1.02 -29.63
N SER A 493 27.72 -0.30 -29.84
CA SER A 493 27.20 -1.00 -31.04
C SER A 493 25.88 -1.73 -30.85
N GLY A 494 25.08 -1.43 -29.83
CA GLY A 494 23.75 -2.05 -29.63
C GLY A 494 23.78 -3.54 -29.22
N ARG A 495 24.93 -4.09 -28.83
CA ARG A 495 25.10 -5.50 -28.44
C ARG A 495 24.95 -5.79 -26.94
N ALA A 496 24.75 -4.77 -26.10
CA ALA A 496 24.51 -4.98 -24.68
C ALA A 496 23.11 -5.54 -24.43
N VAL A 497 23.02 -6.57 -23.59
CA VAL A 497 21.75 -7.16 -23.18
C VAL A 497 21.37 -6.67 -21.79
N CYS A 498 20.18 -6.11 -21.65
CA CYS A 498 19.62 -5.77 -20.34
C CYS A 498 19.06 -7.03 -19.66
N LEU A 499 19.51 -7.29 -18.46
CA LEU A 499 19.06 -8.39 -17.62
C LEU A 499 18.24 -7.82 -16.45
N LEU A 500 17.03 -8.34 -16.26
CA LEU A 500 16.14 -7.98 -15.16
C LEU A 500 16.13 -9.07 -14.09
N ASP A 501 16.57 -8.73 -12.89
CA ASP A 501 16.49 -9.61 -11.71
C ASP A 501 15.11 -9.54 -11.09
N VAL A 502 14.36 -10.63 -11.19
CA VAL A 502 12.98 -10.75 -10.68
C VAL A 502 13.03 -11.39 -9.29
N PRO A 503 12.45 -10.74 -8.25
CA PRO A 503 12.49 -11.27 -6.89
C PRO A 503 11.65 -12.54 -6.76
N VAL A 504 11.87 -13.29 -5.66
CA VAL A 504 11.17 -14.53 -5.34
C VAL A 504 9.68 -14.43 -5.68
N ASN A 505 9.24 -15.28 -6.59
CA ASN A 505 7.89 -15.26 -7.14
C ASN A 505 6.90 -16.10 -6.31
N LYS A 506 5.70 -16.34 -6.83
CA LYS A 506 4.66 -17.16 -6.16
C LYS A 506 5.10 -18.62 -5.98
N THR A 507 6.01 -19.09 -6.81
CA THR A 507 6.52 -20.48 -6.79
C THR A 507 7.81 -20.64 -5.98
N GLY A 508 8.27 -19.61 -5.28
CA GLY A 508 9.40 -19.65 -4.37
C GLY A 508 10.76 -19.48 -5.02
N ALA A 509 10.84 -19.06 -6.29
CA ALA A 509 12.12 -18.83 -6.98
C ALA A 509 12.28 -17.36 -7.39
N ALA A 510 13.48 -16.82 -7.19
CA ALA A 510 13.99 -15.65 -7.90
C ALA A 510 14.62 -16.10 -9.21
N PHE A 511 14.59 -15.27 -10.24
CA PHE A 511 15.19 -15.57 -11.53
C PHE A 511 15.60 -14.30 -12.25
N THR A 512 16.56 -14.43 -13.16
CA THR A 512 17.02 -13.34 -14.02
C THR A 512 16.58 -13.62 -15.45
N LYS A 513 16.12 -12.59 -16.16
CA LYS A 513 15.73 -12.73 -17.54
C LYS A 513 16.20 -11.55 -18.40
N PRO A 514 16.46 -11.78 -19.71
CA PRO A 514 16.69 -10.70 -20.64
C PRO A 514 15.41 -9.90 -20.86
N VAL A 515 15.56 -8.59 -20.94
CA VAL A 515 14.51 -7.64 -21.29
C VAL A 515 15.06 -6.65 -22.30
N ASP A 516 14.18 -5.91 -22.91
CA ASP A 516 14.58 -4.86 -23.83
C ASP A 516 15.38 -3.74 -23.15
N GLY A 517 16.30 -3.11 -23.88
CA GLY A 517 17.14 -2.04 -23.38
C GLY A 517 16.37 -0.87 -22.79
N VAL A 518 15.22 -0.55 -23.37
CA VAL A 518 14.33 0.53 -22.88
C VAL A 518 13.90 0.32 -21.43
N VAL A 519 13.84 -0.93 -20.95
CA VAL A 519 13.53 -1.22 -19.54
C VAL A 519 14.69 -0.79 -18.64
N GLY A 520 15.93 -1.12 -19.04
CA GLY A 520 17.13 -0.73 -18.31
C GLY A 520 17.29 0.80 -18.24
N GLU A 521 17.09 1.47 -19.36
CA GLU A 521 17.13 2.94 -19.45
C GLU A 521 16.07 3.60 -18.56
N ALA A 522 14.84 3.14 -18.63
CA ALA A 522 13.76 3.70 -17.82
C ALA A 522 13.96 3.45 -16.31
N VAL A 523 14.48 2.28 -15.93
CA VAL A 523 14.84 1.97 -14.54
C VAL A 523 15.98 2.85 -14.07
N ALA A 524 17.06 2.98 -14.85
CA ALA A 524 18.21 3.82 -14.53
C ALA A 524 17.81 5.30 -14.41
N ALA A 525 16.98 5.81 -15.33
CA ALA A 525 16.45 7.18 -15.26
C ALA A 525 15.64 7.44 -13.98
N TRP A 526 14.88 6.46 -13.51
CA TRP A 526 14.20 6.56 -12.23
C TRP A 526 15.18 6.49 -11.06
N GLU A 527 16.13 5.56 -11.07
CA GLU A 527 17.11 5.37 -9.99
C GLU A 527 17.98 6.62 -9.80
N ALA A 528 18.34 7.30 -10.87
CA ALA A 528 19.13 8.54 -10.85
C ALA A 528 18.47 9.70 -10.08
N VAL A 529 17.14 9.79 -10.14
CA VAL A 529 16.36 10.86 -9.47
C VAL A 529 15.57 10.37 -8.26
N ARG A 530 15.69 9.09 -7.96
CA ARG A 530 14.94 8.45 -6.87
C ARG A 530 15.46 8.93 -5.52
N PRO A 531 14.61 9.59 -4.69
CA PRO A 531 15.04 9.95 -3.34
C PRO A 531 15.28 8.69 -2.50
N PRO A 532 16.20 8.74 -1.52
CA PRO A 532 16.40 7.65 -0.58
C PRO A 532 15.08 7.21 0.05
N GLN A 533 14.87 5.90 0.17
CA GLN A 533 13.66 5.34 0.76
C GLN A 533 14.02 4.36 1.88
N PRO A 534 13.15 4.20 2.91
CA PRO A 534 13.38 3.22 3.95
C PRO A 534 13.40 1.80 3.39
N LEU A 535 14.19 0.92 4.02
CA LEU A 535 14.18 -0.50 3.71
C LEU A 535 12.79 -1.09 3.98
N TRP A 536 12.36 -1.94 3.09
CA TRP A 536 11.08 -2.63 3.19
C TRP A 536 11.29 -4.12 3.50
N LEU A 537 10.56 -4.66 4.47
CA LEU A 537 10.59 -6.08 4.77
C LEU A 537 9.85 -6.85 3.66
N ASP A 538 10.56 -7.66 2.90
CA ASP A 538 9.95 -8.52 1.89
C ASP A 538 9.25 -9.70 2.58
N PRO A 539 7.91 -9.83 2.49
CA PRO A 539 7.17 -10.86 3.23
C PRO A 539 7.42 -12.27 2.70
N LYS A 540 8.11 -12.43 1.57
CA LYS A 540 8.42 -13.74 0.99
C LYS A 540 9.80 -14.25 1.39
N THR A 541 10.76 -13.37 1.61
CA THR A 541 12.12 -13.73 1.98
C THR A 541 12.48 -13.40 3.42
N GLY A 542 11.71 -12.51 4.07
CA GLY A 542 12.04 -11.97 5.39
C GLY A 542 13.18 -10.94 5.37
N GLU A 543 13.75 -10.64 4.22
CA GLU A 543 14.84 -9.68 4.06
C GLU A 543 14.37 -8.24 4.05
N ARG A 544 15.20 -7.35 4.57
CA ARG A 544 15.02 -5.90 4.43
C ARG A 544 15.68 -5.43 3.13
N VAL A 545 14.89 -4.96 2.18
CA VAL A 545 15.34 -4.63 0.83
C VAL A 545 14.94 -3.21 0.42
N GLN A 546 15.71 -2.62 -0.49
CA GLN A 546 15.31 -1.39 -1.18
C GLN A 546 14.40 -1.73 -2.36
N VAL A 547 13.13 -1.38 -2.26
CA VAL A 547 12.16 -1.59 -3.34
C VAL A 547 12.29 -0.47 -4.36
N LEU A 548 12.41 -0.80 -5.65
CA LEU A 548 12.56 0.15 -6.75
C LEU A 548 11.38 1.13 -6.80
N PHE A 549 10.15 0.61 -6.85
CA PHE A 549 8.94 1.41 -6.94
C PHE A 549 8.39 1.77 -5.56
N SER A 550 9.15 2.63 -4.87
CA SER A 550 8.76 3.19 -3.58
C SER A 550 8.96 4.71 -3.57
N HIS A 551 8.04 5.42 -2.92
CA HIS A 551 8.05 6.86 -2.77
C HIS A 551 7.39 7.25 -1.45
N ARG A 552 7.92 8.25 -0.77
CA ARG A 552 7.43 8.72 0.53
C ARG A 552 7.31 7.60 1.55
N GLY A 553 8.33 6.76 1.67
CA GLY A 553 8.38 5.64 2.60
C GLY A 553 7.40 4.50 2.30
N ARG A 554 6.72 4.51 1.17
CA ARG A 554 5.70 3.51 0.81
C ARG A 554 5.97 2.89 -0.55
N ARG A 555 5.75 1.61 -0.65
CA ARG A 555 5.71 0.89 -1.93
C ARG A 555 4.46 1.30 -2.71
N VAL A 556 4.55 1.29 -4.04
CA VAL A 556 3.38 1.47 -4.92
C VAL A 556 2.26 0.51 -4.52
N GLY A 557 1.06 1.05 -4.39
CA GLY A 557 -0.12 0.27 -4.02
C GLY A 557 -0.47 -0.77 -5.09
N PRO A 558 -0.87 -2.01 -4.71
CA PRO A 558 -1.14 -3.08 -5.67
C PRO A 558 -2.28 -2.76 -6.65
N ALA A 559 -3.18 -1.85 -6.30
CA ALA A 559 -4.25 -1.43 -7.20
C ALA A 559 -3.80 -0.39 -8.24
N TYR A 560 -2.73 0.36 -8.00
CA TYR A 560 -2.35 1.52 -8.80
C TYR A 560 -2.15 1.19 -10.29
N LEU A 561 -1.44 0.10 -10.60
CA LEU A 561 -1.20 -0.31 -11.98
C LEU A 561 -2.52 -0.61 -12.72
N ASN A 562 -3.41 -1.40 -12.13
CA ASN A 562 -4.64 -1.82 -12.79
C ASN A 562 -5.78 -0.79 -12.71
N ALA A 563 -5.85 0.01 -11.64
CA ALA A 563 -6.96 0.92 -11.40
C ALA A 563 -6.67 2.36 -11.88
N VAL A 564 -5.39 2.71 -12.05
CA VAL A 564 -4.99 4.08 -12.42
C VAL A 564 -4.20 4.09 -13.73
N LEU A 565 -3.06 3.39 -13.79
CA LEU A 565 -2.14 3.51 -14.93
C LEU A 565 -2.67 2.89 -16.21
N ILE A 566 -3.17 1.66 -16.18
CA ILE A 566 -3.72 1.01 -17.38
C ILE A 566 -4.91 1.80 -17.93
N PRO A 567 -5.91 2.25 -17.14
CA PRO A 567 -6.96 3.14 -17.64
C PRO A 567 -6.44 4.47 -18.22
N LEU A 568 -5.37 5.04 -17.64
CA LEU A 568 -4.73 6.23 -18.20
C LEU A 568 -4.15 5.96 -19.60
N LEU A 569 -3.41 4.86 -19.72
CA LEU A 569 -2.82 4.45 -20.99
C LEU A 569 -3.89 4.15 -22.04
N CYS A 570 -4.98 3.49 -21.66
CA CYS A 570 -6.12 3.25 -22.55
C CYS A 570 -6.73 4.55 -23.08
N ARG A 571 -6.92 5.54 -22.20
CA ARG A 571 -7.41 6.87 -22.61
C ARG A 571 -6.44 7.58 -23.55
N LYS A 572 -5.13 7.55 -23.25
CA LYS A 572 -4.10 8.15 -24.08
C LYS A 572 -4.02 7.47 -25.45
N ALA A 573 -4.14 6.16 -25.47
CA ALA A 573 -4.11 5.34 -26.68
C ALA A 573 -5.43 5.37 -27.48
N GLY A 574 -6.49 6.01 -26.99
CA GLY A 574 -7.80 6.00 -27.64
C GLY A 574 -8.44 4.61 -27.72
N VAL A 575 -8.12 3.69 -26.78
CA VAL A 575 -8.64 2.33 -26.78
C VAL A 575 -9.57 2.09 -25.59
N PRO A 576 -10.59 1.22 -25.74
CA PRO A 576 -11.46 0.89 -24.62
C PRO A 576 -10.69 0.16 -23.52
N HIS A 577 -11.03 0.46 -22.27
CA HIS A 577 -10.44 -0.19 -21.10
C HIS A 577 -10.88 -1.67 -20.93
N GLU A 578 -11.94 -2.05 -21.63
CA GLU A 578 -12.53 -3.37 -21.58
C GLU A 578 -12.89 -3.84 -23.00
N ASP A 579 -12.58 -5.08 -23.34
CA ASP A 579 -12.95 -5.74 -24.59
C ASP A 579 -13.83 -6.97 -24.32
N ALA A 580 -14.17 -7.73 -25.33
CA ALA A 580 -14.99 -8.96 -25.22
C ALA A 580 -14.42 -9.99 -24.22
N ARG A 581 -13.12 -9.94 -23.92
CA ARG A 581 -12.45 -10.79 -22.94
C ARG A 581 -12.35 -10.15 -21.55
N GLY A 582 -12.97 -8.98 -21.35
CA GLY A 582 -13.05 -8.22 -20.11
C GLY A 582 -11.95 -7.18 -19.98
N ARG A 583 -11.81 -6.59 -18.78
CA ARG A 583 -10.89 -5.47 -18.52
C ARG A 583 -9.44 -5.77 -18.87
N ILE A 584 -8.77 -4.80 -19.46
CA ILE A 584 -7.32 -4.81 -19.66
C ILE A 584 -6.64 -4.71 -18.31
N THR A 585 -5.79 -5.68 -17.98
CA THR A 585 -5.10 -5.79 -16.69
C THR A 585 -3.64 -6.16 -16.88
N SER A 586 -2.82 -5.94 -15.84
CA SER A 586 -1.41 -6.33 -15.85
C SER A 586 -1.16 -7.80 -16.14
N HIS A 587 -2.09 -8.67 -15.79
CA HIS A 587 -1.96 -10.11 -16.07
C HIS A 587 -2.23 -10.45 -17.54
N ARG A 588 -3.11 -9.69 -18.21
CA ARG A 588 -3.36 -9.85 -19.66
C ARG A 588 -2.15 -9.44 -20.48
N ALA A 589 -1.44 -8.38 -20.09
CA ALA A 589 -0.18 -7.99 -20.72
C ALA A 589 0.82 -9.15 -20.76
N ARG A 590 0.99 -9.85 -19.64
CA ARG A 590 1.87 -11.03 -19.58
C ARG A 590 1.45 -12.13 -20.59
N ALA A 591 0.16 -12.39 -20.72
CA ALA A 591 -0.35 -13.36 -21.71
C ALA A 591 -0.11 -12.87 -23.14
N THR A 592 -0.27 -11.57 -23.39
CA THR A 592 -0.03 -10.94 -24.70
C THR A 592 1.44 -11.05 -25.10
N ILE A 593 2.36 -10.63 -24.22
CA ILE A 593 3.80 -10.69 -24.48
C ILE A 593 4.25 -12.14 -24.70
N ALA A 594 3.81 -13.08 -23.86
CA ALA A 594 4.14 -14.48 -24.01
C ALA A 594 3.65 -15.03 -25.35
N SER A 595 2.44 -14.67 -25.77
CA SER A 595 1.85 -15.07 -27.05
C SER A 595 2.62 -14.48 -28.22
N GLN A 596 3.04 -13.23 -28.14
CA GLN A 596 3.85 -12.56 -29.18
C GLN A 596 5.24 -13.16 -29.33
N LEU A 597 5.92 -13.47 -28.20
CA LEU A 597 7.22 -14.13 -28.19
C LEU A 597 7.15 -15.56 -28.76
N TYR A 598 6.06 -16.27 -28.46
CA TYR A 598 5.83 -17.61 -28.98
C TYR A 598 5.51 -17.63 -30.47
N ASN A 599 4.80 -16.61 -30.98
CA ASN A 599 4.39 -16.50 -32.40
C ASN A 599 5.29 -15.54 -33.21
N ALA A 600 6.46 -15.14 -32.69
CA ALA A 600 7.39 -14.29 -33.43
C ALA A 600 7.96 -15.03 -34.64
N LYS A 601 8.56 -14.28 -35.60
CA LYS A 601 9.21 -14.86 -36.78
C LYS A 601 10.30 -15.88 -36.39
N GLU A 602 11.01 -15.58 -35.31
CA GLU A 602 11.96 -16.47 -34.61
C GLU A 602 11.43 -16.71 -33.22
N PRO A 603 10.56 -17.70 -33.00
CA PRO A 603 9.85 -17.87 -31.75
C PRO A 603 10.75 -18.43 -30.66
N LEU A 604 10.51 -18.00 -29.43
CA LEU A 604 11.04 -18.72 -28.28
C LEU A 604 10.41 -20.12 -28.21
N THR A 605 11.22 -21.13 -27.93
CA THR A 605 10.71 -22.45 -27.60
C THR A 605 9.86 -22.39 -26.33
N LEU A 606 8.99 -23.38 -26.15
CA LEU A 606 8.15 -23.43 -24.94
C LEU A 606 8.98 -23.47 -23.66
N SER A 607 10.13 -24.13 -23.67
CA SER A 607 11.07 -24.17 -22.53
C SER A 607 11.72 -22.82 -22.24
N GLU A 608 12.17 -22.14 -23.29
CA GLU A 608 12.75 -20.79 -23.17
C GLU A 608 11.71 -19.79 -22.67
N LEU A 609 10.49 -19.87 -23.18
CA LEU A 609 9.39 -19.03 -22.73
C LEU A 609 9.02 -19.32 -21.26
N GLN A 610 9.04 -20.59 -20.83
CA GLN A 610 8.83 -20.95 -19.43
C GLN A 610 9.89 -20.37 -18.51
N GLU A 611 11.17 -20.51 -18.89
CA GLU A 611 12.29 -19.93 -18.15
C GLU A 611 12.19 -18.39 -18.10
N TRP A 612 11.92 -17.77 -19.27
CA TRP A 612 11.73 -16.32 -19.36
C TRP A 612 10.57 -15.80 -18.50
N LEU A 613 9.50 -16.57 -18.39
CA LEU A 613 8.35 -16.25 -17.55
C LEU A 613 8.56 -16.63 -16.06
N GLY A 614 9.59 -17.40 -15.74
CA GLY A 614 9.81 -17.95 -14.38
C GLY A 614 8.67 -18.89 -13.97
N HIS A 615 8.19 -19.73 -14.87
CA HIS A 615 7.18 -20.75 -14.59
C HIS A 615 7.84 -22.03 -14.11
N ARG A 616 7.41 -22.55 -12.95
CA ARG A 616 7.70 -23.91 -12.52
C ARG A 616 6.49 -24.80 -12.83
N SER A 617 6.62 -25.69 -13.81
CA SER A 617 5.72 -26.83 -13.93
C SER A 617 6.43 -28.07 -13.39
N PRO A 618 5.86 -28.80 -12.39
CA PRO A 618 6.50 -29.99 -11.85
C PRO A 618 6.68 -31.09 -12.88
N GLU A 619 5.87 -31.14 -13.91
CA GLU A 619 5.87 -32.25 -14.90
C GLU A 619 6.85 -32.02 -16.04
N SER A 620 7.15 -30.78 -16.38
CA SER A 620 7.98 -30.44 -17.55
C SER A 620 9.48 -30.38 -17.24
N THR A 621 9.90 -30.35 -15.95
CA THR A 621 11.28 -30.05 -15.57
C THR A 621 12.23 -31.26 -15.54
N ARG A 622 11.73 -32.47 -15.67
CA ARG A 622 12.61 -33.67 -15.59
C ARG A 622 13.58 -33.84 -16.75
N HIS A 623 13.40 -33.15 -17.85
CA HIS A 623 14.20 -33.36 -19.07
C HIS A 623 14.84 -32.10 -19.67
N TYR A 624 14.74 -30.93 -19.00
CA TYR A 624 15.30 -29.69 -19.57
C TYR A 624 16.61 -29.31 -18.91
N THR A 625 17.67 -29.22 -19.70
CA THR A 625 18.90 -28.56 -19.32
C THR A 625 18.60 -27.10 -19.01
N LYS A 626 19.10 -26.62 -17.87
CA LYS A 626 18.97 -25.23 -17.46
C LYS A 626 19.49 -24.32 -18.57
N ILE A 627 18.60 -23.56 -19.24
CA ILE A 627 18.99 -22.65 -20.30
C ILE A 627 19.83 -21.54 -19.66
N SER A 628 21.03 -21.30 -20.22
CA SER A 628 21.89 -20.24 -19.73
C SER A 628 21.23 -18.86 -20.00
N PRO A 629 21.42 -17.86 -19.13
CA PRO A 629 20.91 -16.50 -19.38
C PRO A 629 21.35 -15.94 -20.75
N THR A 630 22.57 -16.28 -21.20
CA THR A 630 23.10 -15.86 -22.50
C THR A 630 22.33 -16.47 -23.69
N ARG A 631 21.96 -17.74 -23.59
CA ARG A 631 21.15 -18.40 -24.64
C ARG A 631 19.73 -17.84 -24.66
N LEU A 632 19.13 -17.65 -23.49
CA LEU A 632 17.81 -17.04 -23.36
C LEU A 632 17.82 -15.60 -23.89
N ALA A 633 18.89 -14.83 -23.62
CA ALA A 633 19.09 -13.50 -24.16
C ALA A 633 19.16 -13.47 -25.69
N ARG A 634 19.84 -14.47 -26.30
CA ARG A 634 19.92 -14.61 -27.75
C ARG A 634 18.53 -14.89 -28.35
N SER A 635 17.84 -15.91 -27.85
CA SER A 635 16.50 -16.27 -28.31
C SER A 635 15.48 -15.14 -28.12
N TYR A 636 15.58 -14.38 -27.01
CA TYR A 636 14.74 -13.20 -26.82
C TYR A 636 15.00 -12.11 -27.84
N ARG A 637 16.26 -11.84 -28.18
CA ARG A 637 16.66 -10.87 -29.19
C ARG A 637 16.19 -11.29 -30.57
N ASP A 638 16.40 -12.58 -30.91
CA ASP A 638 16.02 -13.16 -32.18
C ASP A 638 14.49 -13.20 -32.35
N ALA A 639 13.73 -13.30 -31.25
CA ALA A 639 12.26 -13.18 -31.25
C ALA A 639 11.75 -11.78 -31.67
N GLY A 640 12.61 -10.77 -31.68
CA GLY A 640 12.31 -9.45 -32.23
C GLY A 640 11.13 -8.71 -31.58
N TYR A 641 10.81 -9.00 -30.29
CA TYR A 641 9.65 -8.42 -29.61
C TYR A 641 9.64 -6.89 -29.66
N PHE A 642 10.77 -6.27 -29.36
CA PHE A 642 10.88 -4.82 -29.40
C PHE A 642 10.79 -4.28 -30.82
N ALA A 643 11.55 -4.87 -31.75
CA ALA A 643 11.54 -4.46 -33.15
C ALA A 643 10.15 -4.58 -33.79
N ARG A 644 9.39 -5.63 -33.43
CA ARG A 644 8.00 -5.79 -33.88
C ARG A 644 7.09 -4.68 -33.37
N ASN A 645 7.17 -4.37 -32.06
CA ASN A 645 6.31 -3.34 -31.48
C ASN A 645 6.83 -1.92 -31.80
N LEU A 646 8.15 -1.74 -31.95
CA LEU A 646 8.73 -0.47 -32.40
C LEU A 646 8.35 -0.18 -33.87
N ARG A 647 8.38 -1.18 -34.75
CA ARG A 647 7.89 -1.01 -36.12
C ARG A 647 6.41 -0.62 -36.16
N ALA A 648 5.58 -1.21 -35.29
CA ALA A 648 4.20 -0.81 -35.16
C ALA A 648 4.10 0.65 -34.67
N VAL A 649 4.98 1.07 -33.77
CA VAL A 649 5.09 2.44 -33.26
C VAL A 649 5.69 3.37 -34.32
N GLU A 650 6.76 2.97 -35.01
CA GLU A 650 7.39 3.74 -36.10
C GLU A 650 6.44 3.91 -37.29
N VAL A 651 5.72 2.87 -37.66
CA VAL A 651 4.69 2.91 -38.71
C VAL A 651 3.48 3.76 -38.28
N LEU A 652 3.16 3.77 -36.99
CA LEU A 652 2.09 4.60 -36.43
C LEU A 652 2.49 6.07 -36.25
N ILE A 653 3.80 6.37 -36.21
CA ILE A 653 4.30 7.72 -35.95
C ILE A 653 5.11 8.19 -37.16
N ASP A 654 4.46 8.88 -38.08
CA ASP A 654 5.19 9.80 -38.94
C ASP A 654 5.84 10.88 -38.07
N GLN A 655 7.15 10.76 -37.86
CA GLN A 655 7.89 11.71 -37.02
C GLN A 655 7.75 13.15 -37.54
N ASP A 656 7.66 13.32 -38.86
CA ASP A 656 7.52 14.66 -39.47
C ASP A 656 6.09 15.18 -39.31
N ALA A 657 5.07 14.34 -39.36
CA ALA A 657 3.69 14.71 -39.06
C ALA A 657 3.50 15.06 -37.57
N VAL A 658 4.18 14.35 -36.66
CA VAL A 658 4.19 14.64 -35.23
C VAL A 658 4.93 15.97 -34.95
N ARG A 659 6.10 16.17 -35.55
CA ARG A 659 6.89 17.41 -35.40
C ARG A 659 6.17 18.61 -35.99
N SER A 660 5.46 18.45 -37.09
CA SER A 660 4.69 19.51 -37.74
C SER A 660 3.30 19.75 -37.13
N GLY A 661 2.92 19.01 -36.10
CA GLY A 661 1.62 19.10 -35.44
C GLY A 661 0.44 18.54 -36.24
N ARG A 662 0.67 17.97 -37.42
CA ARG A 662 -0.39 17.41 -38.27
C ARG A 662 -0.98 16.09 -37.77
N ALA A 663 -0.27 15.38 -36.88
CA ALA A 663 -0.69 14.12 -36.29
C ALA A 663 -1.01 14.24 -34.79
N ALA A 664 -1.35 15.43 -34.29
CA ALA A 664 -1.50 15.71 -32.87
C ALA A 664 -2.59 14.84 -32.19
N ASP A 665 -3.65 14.50 -32.92
CA ASP A 665 -4.81 13.82 -32.34
C ASP A 665 -4.85 12.31 -32.64
N GLU A 666 -4.34 11.84 -33.79
CA GLU A 666 -4.39 10.43 -34.19
C GLU A 666 -3.16 10.07 -35.06
N PRO A 667 -1.94 9.95 -34.48
CA PRO A 667 -0.74 9.67 -35.25
C PRO A 667 -0.75 8.31 -35.98
N TRP A 668 -1.62 7.40 -35.58
CA TRP A 668 -1.80 6.09 -36.21
C TRP A 668 -2.61 6.11 -37.51
N LYS A 669 -3.08 7.26 -37.99
CA LYS A 669 -3.73 7.39 -39.28
C LYS A 669 -2.75 7.56 -40.44
N HIS A 670 -1.46 7.73 -40.19
CA HIS A 670 -0.45 8.03 -41.17
C HIS A 670 0.68 7.01 -41.13
N TYR A 671 0.66 6.03 -42.06
CA TYR A 671 1.75 5.05 -42.19
C TYR A 671 2.87 5.60 -43.05
N ASP A 672 4.07 5.57 -42.55
CA ASP A 672 5.27 5.87 -43.30
C ASP A 672 5.65 4.64 -44.17
N LEU A 673 5.45 4.76 -45.46
CA LEU A 673 5.84 3.78 -46.49
C LEU A 673 7.22 4.08 -47.11
N GLY A 674 8.02 4.94 -46.44
CA GLY A 674 9.32 5.42 -46.95
C GLY A 674 9.16 6.60 -47.90
N HIS A 675 8.49 6.43 -49.04
CA HIS A 675 8.31 7.48 -50.06
C HIS A 675 6.97 8.23 -49.97
N GLY A 676 6.09 7.80 -49.09
CA GLY A 676 4.78 8.39 -48.87
C GLY A 676 4.12 7.82 -47.64
N HIS A 677 2.92 8.27 -47.39
CA HIS A 677 2.09 7.83 -46.27
C HIS A 677 0.87 7.07 -46.75
N CYS A 678 0.46 6.03 -46.00
CA CYS A 678 -0.79 5.35 -46.21
C CYS A 678 -1.80 5.84 -45.20
N THR A 679 -2.99 6.24 -45.64
CA THR A 679 -4.11 6.65 -44.79
C THR A 679 -5.14 5.55 -44.57
N TYR A 680 -4.90 4.32 -45.11
CA TYR A 680 -5.74 3.16 -44.84
C TYR A 680 -5.60 2.67 -43.40
N ASP A 681 -6.64 2.06 -42.87
CA ASP A 681 -6.58 1.59 -41.48
C ASP A 681 -5.51 0.51 -41.31
N PHE A 682 -4.55 0.77 -40.46
CA PHE A 682 -3.39 -0.13 -40.23
C PHE A 682 -3.81 -1.51 -39.72
N PHE A 683 -4.92 -1.59 -39.05
CA PHE A 683 -5.34 -2.82 -38.39
C PHE A 683 -6.20 -3.70 -39.30
N ASP A 684 -6.63 -3.15 -40.44
CA ASP A 684 -7.33 -3.90 -41.46
C ASP A 684 -6.32 -4.45 -42.48
N GLN A 685 -6.58 -5.66 -42.93
CA GLN A 685 -5.79 -6.28 -44.00
C GLN A 685 -5.94 -5.46 -45.28
N CYS A 686 -4.85 -4.81 -45.70
CA CYS A 686 -4.87 -4.00 -46.92
C CYS A 686 -5.24 -4.86 -48.15
N PRO A 687 -6.31 -4.54 -48.86
CA PRO A 687 -6.75 -5.30 -50.02
C PRO A 687 -5.89 -5.05 -51.28
N HIS A 688 -5.02 -4.02 -51.23
CA HIS A 688 -4.29 -3.54 -52.41
C HIS A 688 -2.94 -4.20 -52.67
N ARG A 689 -2.57 -5.24 -51.92
CA ARG A 689 -1.40 -6.11 -52.15
C ARG A 689 -0.12 -5.36 -52.61
N MET A 690 0.28 -4.31 -51.88
CA MET A 690 1.48 -3.49 -52.15
C MET A 690 1.44 -2.63 -53.45
N ALA A 691 0.33 -2.44 -54.10
CA ALA A 691 0.18 -1.52 -55.22
C ALA A 691 0.03 -0.04 -54.76
N CYS A 692 0.81 0.35 -53.72
CA CYS A 692 0.68 1.64 -53.06
C CYS A 692 0.77 2.85 -53.99
N ALA A 693 1.60 2.80 -55.03
CA ALA A 693 1.79 3.92 -55.95
C ALA A 693 0.52 4.29 -56.77
N ARG A 694 -0.47 3.40 -56.85
CA ARG A 694 -1.78 3.63 -57.51
C ARG A 694 -2.96 3.57 -56.54
N CYS A 695 -2.70 3.53 -55.26
CA CYS A 695 -3.71 3.41 -54.23
C CYS A 695 -4.26 4.79 -53.83
N ALA A 696 -5.59 4.89 -53.73
CA ALA A 696 -6.26 6.13 -53.30
C ALA A 696 -5.89 6.57 -51.86
N PHE A 697 -5.38 5.66 -51.05
CA PHE A 697 -4.93 5.91 -49.71
C PHE A 697 -3.45 6.29 -49.60
N TYR A 698 -2.71 6.37 -50.70
CA TYR A 698 -1.30 6.73 -50.74
C TYR A 698 -1.13 8.23 -50.95
N VAL A 699 -0.45 8.87 -49.99
CA VAL A 699 -0.09 10.29 -50.04
C VAL A 699 1.43 10.41 -50.14
N PRO A 700 1.98 10.86 -51.28
CA PRO A 700 3.43 10.95 -51.47
C PRO A 700 4.05 12.04 -50.59
N LYS A 701 5.26 11.79 -50.06
CA LYS A 701 6.09 12.81 -49.41
C LYS A 701 6.65 13.78 -50.43
N GLY A 702 6.56 15.06 -50.19
CA GLY A 702 7.13 16.08 -51.06
C GLY A 702 8.64 15.93 -51.27
N SER A 703 9.36 15.45 -50.28
CA SER A 703 10.81 15.16 -50.32
C SER A 703 11.21 13.89 -51.11
N ALA A 704 10.27 12.99 -51.35
CA ALA A 704 10.53 11.70 -52.00
C ALA A 704 10.45 11.73 -53.52
N LYS A 705 10.08 12.87 -54.14
CA LYS A 705 9.90 13.02 -55.58
C LYS A 705 11.15 12.62 -56.40
N ALA A 706 12.35 13.03 -55.98
CA ALA A 706 13.60 12.68 -56.61
C ALA A 706 13.87 11.16 -56.57
N LEU A 707 13.72 10.54 -55.40
CA LEU A 707 13.92 9.11 -55.18
C LEU A 707 12.90 8.25 -55.97
N LEU A 708 11.65 8.70 -56.09
CA LEU A 708 10.62 8.03 -56.88
C LEU A 708 10.93 8.13 -58.38
N LEU A 709 11.48 9.23 -58.88
CA LEU A 709 11.93 9.40 -60.27
C LEU A 709 13.12 8.50 -60.59
N GLU A 710 14.08 8.41 -59.65
CA GLU A 710 15.21 7.50 -59.75
C GLU A 710 14.77 6.02 -59.70
N GLY A 711 13.89 5.67 -58.81
CA GLY A 711 13.27 4.32 -58.75
C GLY A 711 12.55 3.95 -60.03
N LYS A 712 11.79 4.88 -60.62
CA LYS A 712 11.16 4.71 -61.92
C LYS A 712 12.20 4.47 -63.03
N ALA A 713 13.26 5.26 -63.07
CA ALA A 713 14.35 5.11 -64.04
C ALA A 713 15.05 3.74 -63.93
N ASN A 714 15.29 3.28 -62.69
CA ASN A 714 15.89 1.98 -62.43
C ASN A 714 14.94 0.82 -62.84
N LEU A 715 13.65 0.91 -62.58
CA LEU A 715 12.68 -0.08 -63.03
C LEU A 715 12.53 -0.15 -64.57
N LEU A 716 12.59 1.00 -65.22
CA LEU A 716 12.57 1.04 -66.69
C LEU A 716 13.81 0.40 -67.28
N ARG A 717 15.00 0.62 -66.69
CA ARG A 717 16.24 -0.03 -67.07
C ARG A 717 16.20 -1.54 -66.85
N LEU A 718 15.75 -2.01 -65.69
CA LEU A 718 15.55 -3.43 -65.40
C LEU A 718 14.61 -4.09 -66.38
N ARG A 719 13.52 -3.41 -66.78
CA ARG A 719 12.58 -3.93 -67.81
C ARG A 719 13.23 -4.08 -69.18
N GLN A 720 14.24 -3.28 -69.51
CA GLN A 720 15.02 -3.37 -70.76
C GLN A 720 16.09 -4.48 -70.71
N GLU A 721 16.61 -4.75 -69.49
CA GLU A 721 17.72 -5.70 -69.30
C GLU A 721 17.23 -7.14 -69.03
N ILE A 722 16.00 -7.32 -68.57
CA ILE A 722 15.44 -8.62 -68.27
C ILE A 722 14.47 -8.98 -69.38
N PRO A 723 14.71 -10.04 -70.18
CA PRO A 723 13.73 -10.54 -71.18
C PRO A 723 12.53 -11.11 -70.42
N LEU A 724 11.44 -10.38 -70.37
CA LEU A 724 10.16 -10.84 -69.83
C LEU A 724 9.54 -11.71 -70.96
N ASN A 725 9.31 -13.00 -70.71
CA ASN A 725 8.47 -13.82 -71.55
C ASN A 725 7.05 -13.24 -71.58
N ASP A 726 6.42 -13.26 -72.68
CA ASP A 726 5.07 -12.73 -72.98
C ASP A 726 3.92 -13.57 -72.33
N ASP A 727 4.10 -14.18 -71.19
CA ASP A 727 3.06 -14.83 -70.36
C ASP A 727 2.56 -13.96 -69.25
#